data_1eb5416193d0b6db024d3b3b2c2349e8
#
_entry.id   1eb5416193d0b6db024d3b3b2c2349e8
#
_cell.length_a   1.000
_cell.length_b   1.000
_cell.length_c   1.000
_cell.angle_alpha   90.00
_cell.angle_beta   90.00
_cell.angle_gamma   90.00
#
_symmetry.space_group_name_H-M   'P 1'
#
loop_
_entity.id
_entity.type
_entity.pdbx_description
1 polymer ?
#
loop_
_entity_poly.entity_id
_entity_poly.type
_entity_poly.pdbx_seq_one_letter_code
_entity_poly.pdbx_strand_id
1 'polypeptide(L)'
;MKKTAFLRRGTCVLLAIIMVCTLIVPALAAPAGADEGINLKIAVLSDTHYLSPDMIKDTADFRKSLNSDRKLMTEGSAINLKLLEAVREDKPDILLISGDITKDGELEGHRDMAARLQQLQKDVPGLKVYVINGNHDVRNAGAKNYNTPDGKAVKATRTQPSDFVSAYSFVYNDETVIARFVPSEGKEAGQLSYVARPCEGVTIIALDTCCYSKDNTSKGKNEHETRGAMSDELVAWATEQISAAKAKGDHVIAFSHHGFVPHFSMEPEILKIYLIEDFKKIATQFADAGLEMVFTGHMHANDIAAMTTKNGNTLYDVETGSNLTYPSPARFVQLREVGDSLVASVNTLNHVGPITYYNALTGKTETIKDLTAYGKEAGFTPEMLNTVAGTFVGNILKKFVTVETSVSDWINARIIKNIQAIVTDVVNIPITEDKNLLDVANYIYQSHLGGEDDGNYPDWVQVGLDKVKSGEVVDQLLAIVKKHAFGDVASGIKFDNIFTKAVKAAMSDYIYRIAVSMGNDTNFTDDNDALIVLSGSLKAASVAVSCDGKTMNAPAIVDNGVCTVFPTRILMRELGAAGKAVTVDASASGAETVCVWERGAKALAAADKVNFIAANGSMEFAAAGLATGGDVYTAIASAVPNDAQKRALGNQLNTAAPFVVNATVDGNAITAPCSVTLGYKPGDEGSNTLTVVSVGDKGEIASADGRYEGGVMKCTVPANTLSAVVRFPFFDVSEGAWYFGDIVYAYNNGLFSGTGDHTFEPETTMTRGMLVSVLWRLEGKPEAAASPFTDSGDSWYTKAVDWAAANGIVAGTSATTFEPNATVTREQMAAILFRYANFKKLDTSARADLTAFPDAGSVSAYATDAMSWANASGIIVGSNGKLVPQDGASRAQVAAILHRFIEKCIF
;
A
#
# COMPACT_ATOMS: atom_id res chain seq x y z
N MET A 1 46.08 48.95 14.14
CA MET A 1 45.68 48.16 12.93
C MET A 1 45.95 46.65 12.99
N LYS A 2 46.35 46.06 14.12
CA LYS A 2 46.52 44.60 14.26
C LYS A 2 45.43 43.91 15.10
N LYS A 3 44.44 44.61 15.69
CA LYS A 3 43.34 44.05 16.48
C LYS A 3 42.04 43.82 15.68
N THR A 4 41.89 44.47 14.52
CA THR A 4 40.68 44.33 13.65
C THR A 4 40.73 43.18 12.67
N ALA A 5 41.90 42.57 12.42
CA ALA A 5 42.06 41.42 11.57
C ALA A 5 41.75 40.07 12.28
N PHE A 6 41.85 40.03 13.62
CA PHE A 6 41.58 38.82 14.39
C PHE A 6 40.06 38.65 14.66
N LEU A 7 39.30 39.75 14.79
CA LEU A 7 37.84 39.67 14.92
C LEU A 7 37.10 39.27 13.61
N ARG A 8 37.67 39.64 12.43
CA ARG A 8 37.06 39.24 11.15
C ARG A 8 37.31 37.77 10.78
N ARG A 9 38.40 37.16 11.27
CA ARG A 9 38.61 35.69 11.07
C ARG A 9 37.81 34.85 12.04
N GLY A 10 37.55 35.33 13.26
CA GLY A 10 36.70 34.64 14.23
C GLY A 10 35.20 34.62 13.83
N THR A 11 34.74 35.75 13.23
CA THR A 11 33.32 35.84 12.79
C THR A 11 33.04 35.02 11.50
N CYS A 12 34.03 34.89 10.58
CA CYS A 12 33.86 34.03 9.42
C CYS A 12 33.91 32.52 9.77
N VAL A 13 34.69 32.12 10.77
CA VAL A 13 34.73 30.73 11.27
C VAL A 13 33.46 30.42 12.07
N LEU A 14 32.92 31.38 12.85
CA LEU A 14 31.67 31.19 13.58
C LEU A 14 30.44 31.17 12.63
N LEU A 15 30.45 31.98 11.56
CA LEU A 15 29.42 31.93 10.51
C LEU A 15 29.54 30.65 9.64
N ALA A 16 30.73 30.15 9.38
CA ALA A 16 30.92 28.87 8.70
C ALA A 16 30.49 27.68 9.59
N ILE A 17 30.72 27.72 10.91
CA ILE A 17 30.26 26.73 11.86
C ILE A 17 28.73 26.81 12.04
N ILE A 18 28.13 27.99 12.03
CA ILE A 18 26.66 28.16 12.07
C ILE A 18 26.03 27.77 10.74
N MET A 19 26.67 27.95 9.58
CA MET A 19 26.21 27.52 8.26
C MET A 19 26.37 26.01 8.05
N VAL A 20 27.34 25.37 8.72
CA VAL A 20 27.51 23.90 8.70
C VAL A 20 26.58 23.23 9.74
N CYS A 21 26.18 23.92 10.81
CA CYS A 21 25.22 23.38 11.77
C CYS A 21 23.75 23.52 11.33
N THR A 22 23.43 24.24 10.25
CA THR A 22 22.07 24.33 9.70
C THR A 22 21.83 23.47 8.46
N LEU A 23 22.81 22.64 8.08
CA LEU A 23 22.73 21.62 7.03
C LEU A 23 23.01 20.20 7.57
N ILE A 24 22.78 19.98 8.86
CA ILE A 24 22.49 18.63 9.33
C ILE A 24 21.01 18.42 8.98
N VAL A 25 20.75 18.00 7.73
CA VAL A 25 19.56 17.20 7.46
C VAL A 25 19.75 15.98 8.36
N PRO A 26 18.91 15.72 9.36
CA PRO A 26 18.99 14.46 10.08
C PRO A 26 18.95 13.38 8.99
N ALA A 27 19.88 12.42 9.07
CA ALA A 27 19.62 11.14 8.42
C ALA A 27 18.12 10.87 8.71
N LEU A 28 17.31 10.74 7.67
CA LEU A 28 15.94 10.27 7.82
C LEU A 28 16.03 8.88 8.45
N ALA A 29 16.23 8.84 9.76
CA ALA A 29 15.49 7.86 10.54
C ALA A 29 14.05 8.06 10.05
N ALA A 30 13.34 7.00 9.70
CA ALA A 30 11.89 7.01 9.72
C ALA A 30 11.49 7.93 10.86
N PRO A 31 10.70 8.99 10.63
CA PRO A 31 10.52 10.02 11.63
C PRO A 31 10.44 9.33 12.98
N ALA A 32 11.45 9.56 13.82
CA ALA A 32 11.57 8.92 15.11
C ALA A 32 10.52 9.59 15.97
N GLY A 33 9.44 8.88 16.14
CA GLY A 33 8.14 9.29 16.53
C GLY A 33 7.23 8.89 15.39
N ALA A 34 6.90 7.58 15.24
CA ALA A 34 5.55 7.23 14.90
C ALA A 34 4.73 8.04 15.90
N ASP A 35 4.17 9.16 15.45
CA ASP A 35 3.39 10.05 16.29
C ASP A 35 2.44 9.20 17.12
N GLU A 36 2.27 9.61 18.38
CA GLU A 36 1.17 9.14 19.24
C GLU A 36 -0.21 9.49 18.62
N GLY A 37 -0.27 9.86 17.34
CA GLY A 37 -1.42 10.18 16.54
C GLY A 37 -2.26 8.97 16.13
N ILE A 38 -3.44 9.21 15.59
CA ILE A 38 -4.39 8.16 15.17
C ILE A 38 -3.75 7.30 14.06
N ASN A 39 -3.67 6.00 14.31
CA ASN A 39 -3.34 4.98 13.32
C ASN A 39 -4.21 3.75 13.59
N LEU A 40 -5.40 3.71 13.01
CA LEU A 40 -6.46 2.76 13.34
C LEU A 40 -6.84 1.94 12.12
N LYS A 41 -6.78 0.62 12.24
CA LYS A 41 -7.21 -0.32 11.21
C LYS A 41 -8.63 -0.79 11.50
N ILE A 42 -9.53 -0.60 10.56
CA ILE A 42 -10.94 -0.98 10.65
C ILE A 42 -11.24 -2.00 9.55
N ALA A 43 -11.89 -3.11 9.90
CA ALA A 43 -12.55 -3.98 8.96
C ALA A 43 -14.06 -3.70 8.99
N VAL A 44 -14.72 -3.73 7.83
CA VAL A 44 -16.16 -3.55 7.69
C VAL A 44 -16.74 -4.73 6.92
N LEU A 45 -17.74 -5.36 7.50
CA LEU A 45 -18.59 -6.36 6.86
C LEU A 45 -20.02 -5.84 6.89
N SER A 46 -20.80 -6.16 5.87
CA SER A 46 -22.23 -5.82 5.81
C SER A 46 -23.04 -6.96 5.23
N ASP A 47 -24.32 -6.99 5.59
CA ASP A 47 -25.30 -7.87 4.96
C ASP A 47 -24.82 -9.32 4.91
N THR A 48 -24.34 -9.82 6.05
CA THR A 48 -23.82 -11.18 6.18
C THR A 48 -24.90 -12.24 5.99
N HIS A 49 -26.18 -11.87 6.18
CA HIS A 49 -27.37 -12.68 5.98
C HIS A 49 -27.20 -14.14 6.42
N TYR A 50 -26.50 -14.33 7.52
CA TYR A 50 -26.13 -15.64 8.01
C TYR A 50 -27.36 -16.49 8.35
N LEU A 51 -27.46 -17.67 7.77
CA LEU A 51 -28.39 -18.72 8.15
C LEU A 51 -27.59 -19.90 8.70
N SER A 52 -27.91 -20.36 9.92
CA SER A 52 -27.18 -21.47 10.51
C SER A 52 -27.34 -22.73 9.65
N PRO A 53 -26.25 -23.49 9.37
CA PRO A 53 -26.32 -24.73 8.61
C PRO A 53 -27.31 -25.74 9.19
N ASP A 54 -27.55 -25.74 10.51
CA ASP A 54 -28.49 -26.61 11.19
C ASP A 54 -29.97 -26.30 10.86
N MET A 55 -30.24 -25.12 10.28
CA MET A 55 -31.54 -24.68 9.82
C MET A 55 -31.79 -24.96 8.34
N ILE A 56 -30.80 -25.50 7.60
CA ILE A 56 -30.85 -25.74 6.17
C ILE A 56 -31.07 -27.20 5.87
N LYS A 57 -32.06 -27.50 4.99
CA LYS A 57 -32.27 -28.82 4.41
C LYS A 57 -32.84 -28.66 3.01
N ASP A 58 -32.53 -29.59 2.12
CA ASP A 58 -33.16 -29.65 0.79
C ASP A 58 -34.67 -29.89 0.90
N THR A 59 -35.45 -28.85 0.76
CA THR A 59 -36.89 -28.86 0.80
C THR A 59 -37.46 -27.95 -0.31
N ALA A 60 -38.69 -28.20 -0.73
CA ALA A 60 -39.34 -27.37 -1.74
C ALA A 60 -39.43 -25.88 -1.29
N ASP A 61 -39.67 -25.65 0.01
CA ASP A 61 -39.74 -24.30 0.58
C ASP A 61 -38.36 -23.60 0.59
N PHE A 62 -37.25 -24.34 0.89
CA PHE A 62 -35.91 -23.77 0.80
C PHE A 62 -35.51 -23.45 -0.63
N ARG A 63 -35.73 -24.39 -1.59
CA ARG A 63 -35.51 -24.14 -3.02
C ARG A 63 -36.30 -22.93 -3.53
N LYS A 64 -37.54 -22.76 -3.08
CA LYS A 64 -38.36 -21.59 -3.42
C LYS A 64 -37.74 -20.29 -2.87
N SER A 65 -37.20 -20.34 -1.64
CA SER A 65 -36.50 -19.18 -1.03
C SER A 65 -35.26 -18.81 -1.85
N LEU A 66 -34.44 -19.79 -2.23
CA LEU A 66 -33.24 -19.57 -3.05
C LEU A 66 -33.57 -18.93 -4.41
N ASN A 67 -34.57 -19.44 -5.12
CA ASN A 67 -34.92 -18.94 -6.46
C ASN A 67 -35.55 -17.53 -6.46
N SER A 68 -35.97 -17.03 -5.31
CA SER A 68 -36.53 -15.68 -5.15
C SER A 68 -35.53 -14.65 -4.64
N ASP A 69 -34.27 -15.04 -4.38
CA ASP A 69 -33.25 -14.19 -3.81
C ASP A 69 -31.92 -14.34 -4.56
N ARG A 70 -31.09 -13.28 -4.57
CA ARG A 70 -29.73 -13.28 -5.15
C ARG A 70 -28.65 -13.76 -4.20
N LYS A 71 -29.02 -14.06 -2.95
CA LYS A 71 -28.10 -14.42 -1.88
C LYS A 71 -27.64 -15.88 -2.00
N LEU A 72 -26.34 -16.10 -1.86
CA LEU A 72 -25.69 -17.41 -1.87
C LEU A 72 -25.89 -18.14 -0.52
N MET A 73 -27.14 -18.48 -0.22
CA MET A 73 -27.55 -18.97 1.09
C MET A 73 -26.98 -20.34 1.44
N THR A 74 -26.79 -21.22 0.45
CA THR A 74 -26.24 -22.58 0.63
C THR A 74 -24.76 -22.52 1.00
N GLU A 75 -24.04 -21.59 0.41
CA GLU A 75 -22.62 -21.30 0.58
C GLU A 75 -22.34 -20.37 1.78
N GLY A 76 -23.37 -19.68 2.26
CA GLY A 76 -23.29 -18.52 3.13
C GLY A 76 -22.45 -18.71 4.39
N SER A 77 -22.56 -19.88 5.05
CA SER A 77 -21.73 -20.16 6.24
C SER A 77 -20.24 -20.21 5.90
N ALA A 78 -19.87 -20.83 4.78
CA ALA A 78 -18.47 -20.93 4.35
C ALA A 78 -17.92 -19.59 3.87
N ILE A 79 -18.75 -18.79 3.17
CA ILE A 79 -18.37 -17.43 2.73
C ILE A 79 -18.08 -16.56 3.96
N ASN A 80 -18.99 -16.50 4.92
CA ASN A 80 -18.80 -15.71 6.15
C ASN A 80 -17.57 -16.17 6.93
N LEU A 81 -17.32 -17.49 7.06
CA LEU A 81 -16.10 -17.99 7.71
C LEU A 81 -14.83 -17.54 6.97
N LYS A 82 -14.84 -17.56 5.65
CA LYS A 82 -13.68 -17.14 4.84
C LYS A 82 -13.41 -15.62 4.98
N LEU A 83 -14.45 -14.81 5.07
CA LEU A 83 -14.33 -13.37 5.32
C LEU A 83 -13.79 -13.08 6.74
N LEU A 84 -14.28 -13.80 7.76
CA LEU A 84 -13.73 -13.71 9.12
C LEU A 84 -12.26 -14.19 9.18
N GLU A 85 -11.85 -15.14 8.34
CA GLU A 85 -10.45 -15.53 8.17
C GLU A 85 -9.61 -14.37 7.60
N ALA A 86 -10.12 -13.67 6.58
CA ALA A 86 -9.46 -12.48 6.03
C ALA A 86 -9.31 -11.36 7.07
N VAL A 87 -10.34 -11.14 7.91
CA VAL A 87 -10.26 -10.22 9.05
C VAL A 87 -9.19 -10.65 10.05
N ARG A 88 -9.10 -11.95 10.36
CA ARG A 88 -8.06 -12.50 11.25
C ARG A 88 -6.65 -12.30 10.70
N GLU A 89 -6.46 -12.46 9.38
CA GLU A 89 -5.17 -12.26 8.71
C GLU A 89 -4.75 -10.78 8.70
N ASP A 90 -5.70 -9.85 8.50
CA ASP A 90 -5.43 -8.41 8.49
C ASP A 90 -5.15 -7.85 9.88
N LYS A 91 -5.68 -8.48 10.94
CA LYS A 91 -5.54 -8.07 12.34
C LYS A 91 -5.96 -6.61 12.56
N PRO A 92 -7.19 -6.23 12.24
CA PRO A 92 -7.65 -4.87 12.48
C PRO A 92 -7.83 -4.61 13.99
N ASP A 93 -7.83 -3.33 14.35
CA ASP A 93 -8.16 -2.89 15.71
C ASP A 93 -9.68 -2.98 15.96
N ILE A 94 -10.47 -2.75 14.89
CA ILE A 94 -11.93 -2.71 14.95
C ILE A 94 -12.54 -3.52 13.81
N LEU A 95 -13.60 -4.26 14.12
CA LEU A 95 -14.53 -4.84 13.15
C LEU A 95 -15.90 -4.19 13.32
N LEU A 96 -16.42 -3.58 12.25
CA LEU A 96 -17.78 -3.07 12.15
C LEU A 96 -18.65 -4.04 11.34
N ILE A 97 -19.90 -4.27 11.79
CA ILE A 97 -20.90 -4.98 11.01
C ILE A 97 -22.13 -4.08 10.87
N SER A 98 -22.38 -3.59 9.66
CA SER A 98 -23.39 -2.56 9.36
C SER A 98 -24.79 -3.12 9.08
N GLY A 99 -25.18 -4.17 9.77
CA GLY A 99 -26.54 -4.72 9.76
C GLY A 99 -26.76 -5.92 8.85
N ASP A 100 -28.00 -6.38 8.81
CA ASP A 100 -28.48 -7.59 8.13
C ASP A 100 -27.58 -8.81 8.40
N ILE A 101 -27.34 -9.02 9.69
CA ILE A 101 -26.43 -10.05 10.20
C ILE A 101 -27.00 -11.45 9.90
N THR A 102 -28.32 -11.61 10.06
CA THR A 102 -29.00 -12.87 9.80
C THR A 102 -29.94 -12.78 8.61
N LYS A 103 -30.32 -13.94 8.05
CA LYS A 103 -31.17 -13.99 6.86
C LYS A 103 -32.49 -13.24 7.03
N ASP A 104 -33.24 -13.58 8.10
CA ASP A 104 -34.55 -13.00 8.39
C ASP A 104 -34.77 -12.84 9.90
N GLY A 105 -33.72 -12.57 10.70
CA GLY A 105 -33.84 -12.35 12.15
C GLY A 105 -34.03 -13.61 12.97
N GLU A 106 -33.49 -14.74 12.53
CA GLU A 106 -33.47 -15.99 13.25
C GLU A 106 -32.57 -15.86 14.49
N LEU A 107 -33.14 -15.99 15.69
CA LEU A 107 -32.39 -15.84 16.96
C LEU A 107 -31.24 -16.84 17.08
N GLU A 108 -31.39 -18.03 16.52
CA GLU A 108 -30.34 -19.05 16.47
C GLU A 108 -29.16 -18.58 15.62
N GLY A 109 -29.47 -17.96 14.46
CA GLY A 109 -28.45 -17.38 13.57
C GLY A 109 -27.65 -16.26 14.27
N HIS A 110 -28.32 -15.38 15.01
CA HIS A 110 -27.63 -14.33 15.79
C HIS A 110 -26.71 -14.92 16.86
N ARG A 111 -27.13 -15.95 17.58
CA ARG A 111 -26.33 -16.62 18.61
C ARG A 111 -25.09 -17.29 18.01
N ASP A 112 -25.26 -17.94 16.86
CA ASP A 112 -24.18 -18.61 16.15
C ASP A 112 -23.14 -17.60 15.63
N MET A 113 -23.60 -16.50 15.00
CA MET A 113 -22.72 -15.44 14.55
C MET A 113 -22.00 -14.76 15.73
N ALA A 114 -22.70 -14.47 16.82
CA ALA A 114 -22.12 -13.89 18.03
C ALA A 114 -20.99 -14.77 18.61
N ALA A 115 -21.18 -16.09 18.63
CA ALA A 115 -20.15 -17.04 19.07
C ALA A 115 -18.91 -17.01 18.15
N ARG A 116 -19.10 -16.89 16.84
CA ARG A 116 -17.99 -16.77 15.86
C ARG A 116 -17.21 -15.47 16.03
N LEU A 117 -17.91 -14.34 16.28
CA LEU A 117 -17.27 -13.04 16.54
C LEU A 117 -16.49 -13.05 17.86
N GLN A 118 -17.02 -13.67 18.90
CA GLN A 118 -16.29 -13.85 20.17
C GLN A 118 -15.05 -14.75 19.99
N GLN A 119 -15.14 -15.77 19.13
CA GLN A 119 -13.96 -16.58 18.84
C GLN A 119 -12.92 -15.76 18.06
N LEU A 120 -13.34 -14.92 17.10
CA LEU A 120 -12.44 -14.03 16.36
C LEU A 120 -11.71 -13.05 17.30
N GLN A 121 -12.39 -12.48 18.31
CA GLN A 121 -11.76 -11.62 19.32
C GLN A 121 -10.67 -12.35 20.13
N LYS A 122 -10.84 -13.66 20.37
CA LYS A 122 -9.82 -14.47 21.05
C LYS A 122 -8.63 -14.75 20.12
N ASP A 123 -8.90 -14.96 18.82
CA ASP A 123 -7.88 -15.24 17.81
C ASP A 123 -7.06 -13.97 17.43
N VAL A 124 -7.67 -12.78 17.58
CA VAL A 124 -7.06 -11.46 17.33
C VAL A 124 -7.09 -10.64 18.61
N PRO A 125 -6.07 -10.74 19.46
CA PRO A 125 -6.02 -10.00 20.71
C PRO A 125 -6.09 -8.48 20.50
N GLY A 126 -6.96 -7.79 21.25
CA GLY A 126 -7.18 -6.34 21.13
C GLY A 126 -8.29 -5.93 20.15
N LEU A 127 -8.78 -6.85 19.32
CA LEU A 127 -9.86 -6.56 18.38
C LEU A 127 -11.13 -6.12 19.13
N LYS A 128 -11.64 -4.94 18.79
CA LYS A 128 -12.98 -4.47 19.21
C LYS A 128 -13.98 -4.79 18.10
N VAL A 129 -15.11 -5.35 18.47
CA VAL A 129 -16.20 -5.68 17.53
C VAL A 129 -17.42 -4.83 17.87
N TYR A 130 -17.97 -4.14 16.86
CA TYR A 130 -19.20 -3.37 16.98
C TYR A 130 -20.20 -3.83 15.92
N VAL A 131 -21.44 -4.00 16.32
CA VAL A 131 -22.52 -4.43 15.44
C VAL A 131 -23.73 -3.52 15.61
N ILE A 132 -24.46 -3.33 14.50
CA ILE A 132 -25.79 -2.70 14.51
C ILE A 132 -26.77 -3.61 13.75
N ASN A 133 -28.06 -3.50 14.02
CA ASN A 133 -29.07 -4.27 13.31
C ASN A 133 -29.36 -3.71 11.92
N GLY A 134 -29.65 -4.60 10.96
CA GLY A 134 -30.29 -4.27 9.70
C GLY A 134 -31.80 -4.53 9.74
N ASN A 135 -32.48 -4.25 8.63
CA ASN A 135 -33.93 -4.41 8.53
C ASN A 135 -34.36 -5.89 8.58
N HIS A 136 -33.48 -6.84 8.24
CA HIS A 136 -33.79 -8.27 8.39
C HIS A 136 -33.67 -8.77 9.83
N ASP A 137 -32.89 -8.13 10.71
CA ASP A 137 -32.46 -8.72 11.98
C ASP A 137 -33.49 -8.76 13.10
N VAL A 138 -34.43 -7.80 13.13
CA VAL A 138 -35.35 -7.60 14.25
C VAL A 138 -36.81 -7.68 13.80
N ARG A 139 -37.62 -8.51 14.52
CA ARG A 139 -39.07 -8.68 14.31
C ARG A 139 -39.47 -9.07 12.90
N ASN A 140 -38.58 -9.72 12.14
CA ASN A 140 -38.83 -10.13 10.79
C ASN A 140 -39.78 -11.33 10.74
N ALA A 141 -40.89 -11.21 10.03
CA ALA A 141 -41.90 -12.28 9.86
C ALA A 141 -41.41 -13.40 8.93
N GLY A 142 -40.33 -13.16 8.19
CA GLY A 142 -39.64 -14.11 7.27
C GLY A 142 -38.82 -15.19 7.97
N ALA A 143 -38.53 -15.04 9.29
CA ALA A 143 -37.70 -15.99 10.04
C ALA A 143 -38.23 -17.43 9.97
N LYS A 144 -37.43 -18.34 9.41
CA LYS A 144 -37.80 -19.72 9.16
C LYS A 144 -36.67 -20.71 9.45
N ASN A 145 -37.07 -21.90 9.89
CA ASN A 145 -36.23 -23.08 9.92
C ASN A 145 -36.68 -24.04 8.80
N TYR A 146 -35.80 -24.37 7.90
CA TYR A 146 -36.05 -25.28 6.78
C TYR A 146 -35.65 -26.73 7.06
N ASN A 147 -34.94 -26.99 8.18
CA ASN A 147 -34.57 -28.34 8.59
C ASN A 147 -35.65 -28.96 9.47
N THR A 148 -36.65 -29.46 8.83
CA THR A 148 -37.81 -30.09 9.49
C THR A 148 -38.03 -31.54 9.01
N PRO A 149 -38.64 -32.43 9.83
CA PRO A 149 -38.87 -33.83 9.45
C PRO A 149 -39.78 -33.97 8.24
N ASP A 150 -40.81 -33.13 8.12
CA ASP A 150 -41.83 -33.20 7.03
C ASP A 150 -41.46 -32.39 5.78
N GLY A 151 -40.28 -31.72 5.79
CA GLY A 151 -39.80 -30.94 4.68
C GLY A 151 -40.54 -29.64 4.43
N LYS A 152 -41.40 -29.18 5.36
CA LYS A 152 -42.07 -27.88 5.30
C LYS A 152 -41.34 -26.89 6.20
N ALA A 153 -41.07 -25.71 5.72
CA ALA A 153 -40.48 -24.64 6.54
C ALA A 153 -41.44 -24.28 7.71
N VAL A 154 -40.87 -24.19 8.91
CA VAL A 154 -41.59 -23.71 10.08
C VAL A 154 -41.07 -22.34 10.51
N LYS A 155 -41.88 -21.58 11.26
CA LYS A 155 -41.43 -20.30 11.82
C LYS A 155 -40.28 -20.54 12.81
N ALA A 156 -39.18 -19.80 12.66
CA ALA A 156 -38.14 -19.73 13.67
C ALA A 156 -38.47 -18.71 14.74
N THR A 157 -37.76 -18.76 15.87
CA THR A 157 -37.83 -17.72 16.88
C THR A 157 -37.31 -16.41 16.31
N ARG A 158 -38.19 -15.41 16.25
CA ARG A 158 -37.83 -14.06 15.76
C ARG A 158 -37.09 -13.28 16.83
N THR A 159 -36.01 -12.68 16.51
CA THR A 159 -35.22 -11.82 17.37
C THR A 159 -36.00 -10.57 17.80
N GLN A 160 -36.13 -10.31 19.07
CA GLN A 160 -36.60 -9.05 19.61
C GLN A 160 -35.40 -8.11 19.89
N PRO A 161 -35.60 -6.80 20.04
CA PRO A 161 -34.49 -5.89 20.39
C PRO A 161 -33.69 -6.34 21.62
N SER A 162 -34.36 -6.83 22.66
CA SER A 162 -33.71 -7.37 23.87
C SER A 162 -32.92 -8.65 23.60
N ASP A 163 -33.36 -9.50 22.66
CA ASP A 163 -32.66 -10.72 22.28
C ASP A 163 -31.38 -10.36 21.49
N PHE A 164 -31.44 -9.32 20.63
CA PHE A 164 -30.29 -8.79 19.90
C PHE A 164 -29.21 -8.29 20.88
N VAL A 165 -29.60 -7.43 21.85
CA VAL A 165 -28.69 -6.96 22.91
C VAL A 165 -28.10 -8.12 23.72
N SER A 166 -28.92 -9.15 24.02
CA SER A 166 -28.46 -10.33 24.76
C SER A 166 -27.46 -11.16 23.96
N ALA A 167 -27.72 -11.41 22.69
CA ALA A 167 -26.83 -12.16 21.80
C ALA A 167 -25.47 -11.47 21.64
N TYR A 168 -25.46 -10.15 21.45
CA TYR A 168 -24.27 -9.32 21.29
C TYR A 168 -23.88 -8.59 22.60
N SER A 169 -24.13 -9.20 23.75
CA SER A 169 -23.84 -8.59 25.06
C SER A 169 -22.34 -8.23 25.25
N PHE A 170 -21.43 -8.94 24.57
CA PHE A 170 -20.00 -8.63 24.57
C PHE A 170 -19.66 -7.31 23.85
N VAL A 171 -20.54 -6.82 22.95
CA VAL A 171 -20.47 -5.49 22.35
C VAL A 171 -21.11 -4.47 23.26
N TYR A 172 -22.38 -4.68 23.60
CA TYR A 172 -23.17 -3.71 24.37
C TYR A 172 -22.65 -3.48 25.81
N ASN A 173 -21.88 -4.40 26.37
CA ASN A 173 -21.26 -4.27 27.70
C ASN A 173 -19.73 -4.07 27.61
N ASP A 174 -19.16 -3.83 26.41
CA ASP A 174 -17.75 -3.48 26.27
C ASP A 174 -17.47 -2.14 26.97
N GLU A 175 -16.33 -2.03 27.61
CA GLU A 175 -15.92 -0.82 28.36
C GLU A 175 -15.80 0.42 27.49
N THR A 176 -15.59 0.25 26.17
CA THR A 176 -15.51 1.34 25.19
C THR A 176 -16.88 1.93 24.84
N VAL A 177 -17.99 1.23 25.13
CA VAL A 177 -19.35 1.75 24.90
C VAL A 177 -19.72 2.71 26.02
N ILE A 178 -19.68 4.01 25.70
CA ILE A 178 -19.80 5.11 26.67
C ILE A 178 -21.21 5.68 26.81
N ALA A 179 -22.09 5.46 25.84
CA ALA A 179 -23.49 5.92 25.86
C ALA A 179 -24.39 5.02 25.04
N ARG A 180 -25.67 4.94 25.41
CA ARG A 180 -26.72 4.27 24.64
C ARG A 180 -27.92 5.18 24.50
N PHE A 181 -28.59 5.12 23.37
CA PHE A 181 -29.84 5.83 23.16
C PHE A 181 -30.96 5.11 23.93
N VAL A 182 -31.73 5.87 24.67
CA VAL A 182 -32.91 5.40 25.37
C VAL A 182 -34.12 6.21 24.89
N PRO A 183 -35.00 5.62 24.08
CA PRO A 183 -36.18 6.34 23.60
C PRO A 183 -37.13 6.70 24.77
N SER A 184 -37.99 7.71 24.58
CA SER A 184 -39.02 8.11 25.56
C SER A 184 -39.94 6.94 25.89
N GLU A 185 -40.56 7.00 27.05
CA GLU A 185 -41.46 5.94 27.57
C GLU A 185 -42.52 5.52 26.54
N GLY A 186 -42.60 4.22 26.29
CA GLY A 186 -43.54 3.62 25.34
C GLY A 186 -43.09 3.64 23.86
N LYS A 187 -41.88 4.15 23.59
CA LYS A 187 -41.23 4.11 22.25
C LYS A 187 -40.10 3.10 22.20
N GLU A 188 -39.77 2.64 21.02
CA GLU A 188 -38.72 1.63 20.80
C GLU A 188 -37.83 1.97 19.58
N ALA A 189 -38.21 2.96 18.75
CA ALA A 189 -37.48 3.33 17.57
C ALA A 189 -36.05 3.78 17.89
N GLY A 190 -35.04 3.16 17.29
CA GLY A 190 -33.63 3.52 17.46
C GLY A 190 -32.94 3.01 18.72
N GLN A 191 -33.63 2.18 19.54
CA GLN A 191 -33.17 1.74 20.87
C GLN A 191 -31.87 0.92 20.87
N LEU A 192 -31.42 0.43 19.71
CA LEU A 192 -30.18 -0.34 19.58
C LEU A 192 -28.97 0.56 19.31
N SER A 193 -29.16 1.90 19.16
CA SER A 193 -28.08 2.86 18.94
C SER A 193 -27.20 3.06 20.17
N TYR A 194 -25.89 3.24 19.94
CA TYR A 194 -24.91 3.49 20.98
C TYR A 194 -23.70 4.28 20.49
N VAL A 195 -22.87 4.76 21.42
CA VAL A 195 -21.60 5.44 21.16
C VAL A 195 -20.47 4.63 21.78
N ALA A 196 -19.43 4.38 21.02
CA ALA A 196 -18.20 3.76 21.46
C ALA A 196 -17.01 4.72 21.29
N ARG A 197 -16.02 4.66 22.18
CA ARG A 197 -14.74 5.36 22.09
C ARG A 197 -13.62 4.35 22.22
N PRO A 198 -13.24 3.69 21.10
CA PRO A 198 -12.29 2.57 21.10
C PRO A 198 -10.87 2.99 21.52
N CYS A 199 -10.49 4.23 21.23
CA CYS A 199 -9.21 4.83 21.59
C CYS A 199 -9.36 6.34 21.79
N GLU A 200 -8.31 7.00 22.26
CA GLU A 200 -8.24 8.45 22.31
C GLU A 200 -8.29 9.04 20.91
N GLY A 201 -9.00 10.16 20.73
CA GLY A 201 -9.12 10.85 19.45
C GLY A 201 -10.16 10.29 18.48
N VAL A 202 -10.82 9.15 18.75
CA VAL A 202 -11.83 8.54 17.86
C VAL A 202 -13.11 8.18 18.61
N THR A 203 -14.24 8.67 18.12
CA THR A 203 -15.58 8.29 18.57
C THR A 203 -16.36 7.64 17.42
N ILE A 204 -16.99 6.49 17.70
CA ILE A 204 -17.82 5.72 16.77
C ILE A 204 -19.28 5.73 17.24
N ILE A 205 -20.22 6.04 16.32
CA ILE A 205 -21.64 6.06 16.62
C ILE A 205 -22.35 4.98 15.81
N ALA A 206 -22.94 4.01 16.49
CA ALA A 206 -23.83 3.01 15.90
C ALA A 206 -25.25 3.55 15.87
N LEU A 207 -25.86 3.60 14.68
CA LEU A 207 -27.18 4.19 14.45
C LEU A 207 -28.19 3.12 14.00
N ASP A 208 -29.16 2.83 14.83
CA ASP A 208 -30.31 1.99 14.50
C ASP A 208 -31.33 2.77 13.66
N THR A 209 -31.20 2.63 12.35
CA THR A 209 -32.05 3.28 11.36
C THR A 209 -33.26 2.43 10.93
N CYS A 210 -33.45 1.24 11.53
CA CYS A 210 -34.42 0.27 11.07
C CYS A 210 -35.83 0.52 11.60
N CYS A 211 -36.84 0.26 10.75
CA CYS A 211 -38.23 0.39 11.10
C CYS A 211 -38.81 -0.99 11.51
N TYR A 212 -39.02 -1.23 12.80
CA TYR A 212 -39.54 -2.50 13.33
C TYR A 212 -40.52 -2.36 14.51
N SER A 213 -40.84 -1.13 14.92
CA SER A 213 -41.66 -0.81 16.07
C SER A 213 -42.91 -0.01 15.71
N LYS A 214 -43.89 0.01 16.58
CA LYS A 214 -45.16 0.72 16.36
C LYS A 214 -44.96 2.21 16.10
N ASP A 215 -43.92 2.80 16.67
CA ASP A 215 -43.65 4.22 16.60
C ASP A 215 -42.83 4.64 15.37
N ASN A 216 -42.32 3.65 14.60
CA ASN A 216 -41.57 3.97 13.36
C ASN A 216 -41.98 3.17 12.11
N THR A 217 -42.92 2.26 12.19
CA THR A 217 -43.44 1.56 10.99
C THR A 217 -44.62 2.31 10.37
N SER A 218 -44.76 2.22 9.06
CA SER A 218 -45.83 2.89 8.30
C SER A 218 -47.26 2.48 8.71
N LYS A 219 -47.41 1.27 9.25
CA LYS A 219 -48.73 0.70 9.69
C LYS A 219 -48.87 0.69 11.19
N GLY A 220 -47.98 1.25 11.97
CA GLY A 220 -48.03 1.24 13.43
C GLY A 220 -47.95 -0.16 14.03
N LYS A 221 -47.16 -1.08 13.45
CA LYS A 221 -47.04 -2.47 13.87
C LYS A 221 -45.62 -2.78 14.36
N ASN A 222 -45.51 -3.77 15.23
CA ASN A 222 -44.21 -4.34 15.65
C ASN A 222 -43.74 -5.39 14.62
N GLU A 223 -43.49 -4.98 13.41
CA GLU A 223 -43.03 -5.81 12.31
C GLU A 223 -41.95 -5.01 11.52
N HIS A 224 -40.95 -5.69 10.94
CA HIS A 224 -39.94 -5.05 10.15
C HIS A 224 -40.47 -4.41 8.85
N GLU A 225 -39.87 -3.33 8.44
CA GLU A 225 -40.03 -2.73 7.10
C GLU A 225 -38.64 -2.52 6.46
N THR A 226 -38.56 -2.59 5.13
CA THR A 226 -37.30 -2.46 4.41
C THR A 226 -36.70 -1.04 4.48
N ARG A 227 -37.57 -0.02 4.64
CA ARG A 227 -37.13 1.39 4.69
C ARG A 227 -36.43 1.76 5.98
N GLY A 228 -35.52 2.73 5.88
CA GLY A 228 -34.84 3.35 7.02
C GLY A 228 -35.48 4.66 7.46
N ALA A 229 -35.56 4.89 8.78
CA ALA A 229 -35.98 6.16 9.34
C ALA A 229 -35.38 6.38 10.74
N MET A 230 -35.11 7.63 11.08
CA MET A 230 -34.68 8.03 12.41
C MET A 230 -35.75 8.92 13.06
N SER A 231 -36.08 8.65 14.33
CA SER A 231 -36.96 9.55 15.09
C SER A 231 -36.25 10.88 15.38
N ASP A 232 -37.03 11.96 15.51
CA ASP A 232 -36.45 13.27 15.90
C ASP A 232 -35.65 13.20 17.21
N GLU A 233 -36.05 12.31 18.16
CA GLU A 233 -35.30 12.09 19.42
C GLU A 233 -33.91 11.48 19.15
N LEU A 234 -33.85 10.48 18.27
CA LEU A 234 -32.59 9.83 17.90
C LEU A 234 -31.68 10.79 17.15
N VAL A 235 -32.25 11.58 16.20
CA VAL A 235 -31.48 12.61 15.46
C VAL A 235 -30.91 13.65 16.42
N ALA A 236 -31.72 14.15 17.39
CA ALA A 236 -31.25 15.13 18.36
C ALA A 236 -30.14 14.55 19.25
N TRP A 237 -30.35 13.33 19.78
CA TRP A 237 -29.34 12.63 20.60
C TRP A 237 -28.03 12.39 19.84
N ALA A 238 -28.11 11.87 18.60
CA ALA A 238 -26.92 11.62 17.80
C ALA A 238 -26.14 12.91 17.50
N THR A 239 -26.85 14.01 17.18
CA THR A 239 -26.25 15.33 16.96
C THR A 239 -25.51 15.83 18.21
N GLU A 240 -26.10 15.62 19.40
CA GLU A 240 -25.47 15.97 20.68
C GLU A 240 -24.20 15.16 20.92
N GLN A 241 -24.25 13.83 20.65
CA GLN A 241 -23.08 12.95 20.82
C GLN A 241 -21.96 13.32 19.84
N ILE A 242 -22.28 13.61 18.56
CA ILE A 242 -21.31 14.08 17.57
C ILE A 242 -20.63 15.37 18.04
N SER A 243 -21.44 16.38 18.42
CA SER A 243 -20.94 17.67 18.89
C SER A 243 -20.09 17.55 20.18
N ALA A 244 -20.50 16.68 21.11
CA ALA A 244 -19.75 16.42 22.34
C ALA A 244 -18.40 15.75 22.09
N ALA A 245 -18.32 14.83 21.11
CA ALA A 245 -17.08 14.18 20.69
C ALA A 245 -16.13 15.19 20.01
N LYS A 246 -16.65 16.00 19.08
CA LYS A 246 -15.87 17.08 18.43
C LYS A 246 -15.34 18.10 19.43
N ALA A 247 -16.12 18.43 20.46
CA ALA A 247 -15.68 19.34 21.51
C ALA A 247 -14.52 18.78 22.38
N LYS A 248 -14.33 17.46 22.40
CA LYS A 248 -13.17 16.78 23.00
C LYS A 248 -11.96 16.70 22.06
N GLY A 249 -12.11 17.07 20.80
CA GLY A 249 -11.09 16.93 19.78
C GLY A 249 -11.14 15.58 19.06
N ASP A 250 -12.13 14.71 19.32
CA ASP A 250 -12.23 13.43 18.65
C ASP A 250 -12.66 13.58 17.18
N HIS A 251 -12.14 12.74 16.32
CA HIS A 251 -12.73 12.45 15.02
C HIS A 251 -13.98 11.57 15.22
N VAL A 252 -15.01 11.86 14.44
CA VAL A 252 -16.30 11.18 14.60
C VAL A 252 -16.67 10.44 13.33
N ILE A 253 -16.81 9.13 13.45
CA ILE A 253 -17.33 8.26 12.41
C ILE A 253 -18.60 7.56 12.91
N ALA A 254 -19.45 7.13 11.98
CA ALA A 254 -20.65 6.38 12.31
C ALA A 254 -20.74 5.08 11.50
N PHE A 255 -21.64 4.20 11.90
CA PHE A 255 -22.09 3.12 11.04
C PHE A 255 -23.57 2.84 11.27
N SER A 256 -24.24 2.47 10.21
CA SER A 256 -25.66 2.16 10.19
C SER A 256 -25.97 1.19 9.06
N HIS A 257 -27.24 0.74 8.98
CA HIS A 257 -27.62 -0.14 7.88
C HIS A 257 -28.00 0.64 6.59
N HIS A 258 -28.84 1.68 6.72
CA HIS A 258 -29.31 2.47 5.58
C HIS A 258 -28.41 3.66 5.30
N GLY A 259 -28.28 4.03 4.00
CA GLY A 259 -27.46 5.13 3.52
C GLY A 259 -27.93 6.52 3.96
N PHE A 260 -26.99 7.45 4.08
CA PHE A 260 -27.20 8.86 4.41
C PHE A 260 -26.99 9.78 3.21
N VAL A 261 -26.18 9.36 2.25
CA VAL A 261 -25.87 10.11 1.03
C VAL A 261 -26.25 9.27 -0.18
N PRO A 262 -26.93 9.81 -1.18
CA PRO A 262 -27.23 9.05 -2.40
C PRO A 262 -25.96 8.63 -3.12
N HIS A 263 -25.87 7.37 -3.45
CA HIS A 263 -24.73 6.76 -4.11
C HIS A 263 -24.74 6.96 -5.64
N PHE A 264 -25.92 7.23 -6.20
CA PHE A 264 -26.07 7.71 -7.58
C PHE A 264 -27.23 8.69 -7.70
N SER A 265 -27.20 9.55 -8.71
CA SER A 265 -28.07 10.73 -8.79
C SER A 265 -29.58 10.41 -8.86
N MET A 266 -29.98 9.23 -9.36
CA MET A 266 -31.39 8.79 -9.46
C MET A 266 -31.86 7.92 -8.28
N GLU A 267 -31.00 7.57 -7.35
CA GLU A 267 -31.33 6.72 -6.20
C GLU A 267 -32.51 7.25 -5.38
N PRO A 268 -32.57 8.54 -4.99
CA PRO A 268 -33.68 9.06 -4.21
C PRO A 268 -35.05 8.93 -4.90
N GLU A 269 -35.06 8.78 -6.22
CA GLU A 269 -36.27 8.69 -7.01
C GLU A 269 -36.72 7.24 -7.22
N ILE A 270 -35.78 6.32 -7.45
CA ILE A 270 -36.10 4.94 -7.86
C ILE A 270 -35.86 3.90 -6.76
N LEU A 271 -34.90 4.13 -5.85
CA LEU A 271 -34.50 3.22 -4.80
C LEU A 271 -34.46 3.88 -3.41
N LYS A 272 -35.29 4.89 -3.18
CA LYS A 272 -35.35 5.66 -1.93
C LYS A 272 -35.47 4.84 -0.63
N ILE A 273 -35.85 3.57 -0.70
CA ILE A 273 -35.98 2.68 0.46
C ILE A 273 -34.61 2.28 1.03
N TYR A 274 -33.53 2.47 0.27
CA TYR A 274 -32.16 2.18 0.69
C TYR A 274 -31.54 3.34 1.48
N LEU A 275 -32.08 4.57 1.29
CA LEU A 275 -31.74 5.74 2.08
C LEU A 275 -32.66 5.89 3.32
N ILE A 276 -32.15 6.52 4.39
CA ILE A 276 -33.03 6.95 5.48
C ILE A 276 -34.02 8.00 5.01
N GLU A 277 -35.21 8.05 5.62
CA GLU A 277 -36.16 9.12 5.37
C GLU A 277 -35.54 10.47 5.78
N ASP A 278 -35.81 11.54 5.01
CA ASP A 278 -35.23 12.87 5.20
C ASP A 278 -33.69 12.92 5.19
N PHE A 279 -33.03 11.96 4.50
CA PHE A 279 -31.59 11.80 4.45
C PHE A 279 -30.84 13.12 4.29
N LYS A 280 -31.24 13.98 3.35
CA LYS A 280 -30.55 15.25 3.06
C LYS A 280 -30.52 16.20 4.26
N LYS A 281 -31.64 16.28 5.01
CA LYS A 281 -31.74 17.10 6.23
C LYS A 281 -30.85 16.53 7.32
N ILE A 282 -30.94 15.23 7.58
CA ILE A 282 -30.22 14.54 8.66
C ILE A 282 -28.73 14.52 8.38
N ALA A 283 -28.31 14.13 7.17
CA ALA A 283 -26.89 14.16 6.76
C ALA A 283 -26.28 15.56 6.85
N THR A 284 -27.01 16.62 6.42
CA THR A 284 -26.55 18.01 6.58
C THR A 284 -26.36 18.35 8.08
N GLN A 285 -27.32 17.99 8.93
CA GLN A 285 -27.25 18.26 10.36
C GLN A 285 -26.06 17.54 11.03
N PHE A 286 -25.82 16.27 10.68
CA PHE A 286 -24.72 15.48 11.22
C PHE A 286 -23.36 15.97 10.73
N ALA A 287 -23.21 16.26 9.42
CA ALA A 287 -21.99 16.85 8.87
C ALA A 287 -21.65 18.19 9.52
N ASP A 288 -22.65 19.07 9.70
CA ASP A 288 -22.45 20.36 10.36
C ASP A 288 -22.17 20.23 11.86
N ALA A 289 -22.58 19.13 12.51
CA ALA A 289 -22.21 18.80 13.88
C ALA A 289 -20.80 18.20 14.00
N GLY A 290 -20.23 17.73 12.88
CA GLY A 290 -18.86 17.20 12.79
C GLY A 290 -18.73 15.70 12.52
N LEU A 291 -19.78 15.02 12.04
CA LEU A 291 -19.66 13.65 11.52
C LEU A 291 -18.88 13.69 10.20
N GLU A 292 -17.80 12.91 10.10
CA GLU A 292 -16.87 12.93 8.97
C GLU A 292 -17.14 11.78 7.97
N MET A 293 -17.51 10.60 8.49
CA MET A 293 -17.73 9.40 7.67
C MET A 293 -18.79 8.51 8.30
N VAL A 294 -19.57 7.83 7.46
CA VAL A 294 -20.49 6.77 7.87
C VAL A 294 -20.26 5.51 7.02
N PHE A 295 -20.25 4.33 7.66
CA PHE A 295 -20.24 3.03 6.99
C PHE A 295 -21.65 2.48 6.92
N THR A 296 -22.10 2.10 5.71
CA THR A 296 -23.46 1.64 5.43
C THR A 296 -23.49 0.30 4.68
N GLY A 297 -24.68 -0.21 4.44
CA GLY A 297 -24.93 -1.44 3.67
C GLY A 297 -26.29 -1.38 2.98
N HIS A 298 -27.11 -2.45 3.06
CA HIS A 298 -28.48 -2.53 2.61
C HIS A 298 -28.70 -2.63 1.09
N MET A 299 -28.07 -1.78 0.26
CA MET A 299 -28.20 -1.88 -1.20
C MET A 299 -27.41 -3.05 -1.77
N HIS A 300 -26.45 -3.56 -1.03
CA HIS A 300 -25.51 -4.61 -1.41
C HIS A 300 -24.53 -4.17 -2.50
N ALA A 301 -24.25 -2.87 -2.62
CA ALA A 301 -23.28 -2.32 -3.55
C ALA A 301 -21.99 -1.92 -2.82
N ASN A 302 -20.87 -1.93 -3.51
CA ASN A 302 -19.65 -1.27 -3.08
C ASN A 302 -19.61 0.12 -3.70
N ASP A 303 -19.81 1.15 -2.87
CA ASP A 303 -19.86 2.50 -3.38
C ASP A 303 -19.35 3.49 -2.32
N ILE A 304 -18.83 4.65 -2.75
CA ILE A 304 -18.39 5.73 -1.87
C ILE A 304 -18.99 7.03 -2.35
N ALA A 305 -19.91 7.59 -1.56
CA ALA A 305 -20.57 8.84 -1.86
C ALA A 305 -20.13 9.97 -0.91
N ALA A 306 -20.23 11.20 -1.34
CA ALA A 306 -19.93 12.37 -0.51
C ALA A 306 -20.97 13.49 -0.67
N MET A 307 -21.27 14.15 0.44
CA MET A 307 -22.12 15.34 0.45
C MET A 307 -21.44 16.47 1.20
N THR A 308 -21.27 17.61 0.53
CA THR A 308 -20.75 18.83 1.17
C THR A 308 -21.88 19.78 1.50
N THR A 309 -21.93 20.23 2.76
CA THR A 309 -22.93 21.19 3.24
C THR A 309 -22.62 22.62 2.76
N LYS A 310 -23.58 23.53 2.91
CA LYS A 310 -23.34 24.96 2.63
C LYS A 310 -22.29 25.60 3.53
N ASN A 311 -22.02 24.98 4.69
CA ASN A 311 -21.00 25.43 5.64
C ASN A 311 -19.60 24.89 5.27
N GLY A 312 -19.47 24.05 4.24
CA GLY A 312 -18.21 23.48 3.77
C GLY A 312 -17.83 22.15 4.45
N ASN A 313 -18.69 21.60 5.34
CA ASN A 313 -18.46 20.31 5.97
C ASN A 313 -18.84 19.18 5.00
N THR A 314 -18.01 18.15 4.91
CA THR A 314 -18.26 17.00 4.04
C THR A 314 -18.53 15.75 4.87
N LEU A 315 -19.60 15.03 4.53
CA LEU A 315 -19.89 13.69 5.04
C LEU A 315 -19.63 12.68 3.92
N TYR A 316 -18.80 11.70 4.19
CA TYR A 316 -18.58 10.54 3.31
C TYR A 316 -19.45 9.37 3.76
N ASP A 317 -20.14 8.73 2.82
CA ASP A 317 -20.90 7.49 3.01
C ASP A 317 -20.18 6.37 2.27
N VAL A 318 -19.71 5.37 3.01
CA VAL A 318 -18.93 4.24 2.49
C VAL A 318 -19.80 3.00 2.57
N GLU A 319 -20.52 2.73 1.50
CA GLU A 319 -21.38 1.55 1.42
C GLU A 319 -20.55 0.30 1.16
N THR A 320 -20.85 -0.76 1.91
CA THR A 320 -20.21 -2.07 1.78
C THR A 320 -21.22 -3.08 1.26
N GLY A 321 -20.89 -3.76 0.18
CA GLY A 321 -21.73 -4.77 -0.43
C GLY A 321 -21.96 -5.98 0.47
N SER A 322 -23.00 -6.75 0.15
CA SER A 322 -23.35 -7.94 0.93
C SER A 322 -22.31 -9.06 0.81
N ASN A 323 -22.01 -9.67 1.93
CA ASN A 323 -21.13 -10.85 1.98
C ASN A 323 -21.68 -12.03 1.16
N LEU A 324 -22.99 -12.17 1.01
CA LEU A 324 -23.63 -13.29 0.29
C LEU A 324 -24.12 -12.95 -1.13
N THR A 325 -23.81 -11.76 -1.63
CA THR A 325 -24.09 -11.43 -3.03
C THR A 325 -22.81 -11.02 -3.73
N TYR A 326 -22.80 -11.12 -5.07
CA TYR A 326 -21.66 -10.59 -5.84
C TYR A 326 -21.37 -9.13 -5.44
N PRO A 327 -20.10 -8.77 -5.21
CA PRO A 327 -18.86 -9.55 -5.30
C PRO A 327 -18.41 -10.25 -3.99
N SER A 328 -19.24 -10.31 -2.94
CA SER A 328 -18.93 -10.87 -1.61
C SER A 328 -17.77 -10.15 -0.92
N PRO A 329 -17.85 -8.84 -0.71
CA PRO A 329 -16.72 -8.02 -0.29
C PRO A 329 -16.48 -8.02 1.22
N ALA A 330 -15.26 -7.62 1.60
CA ALA A 330 -14.94 -7.05 2.91
C ALA A 330 -14.15 -5.75 2.69
N ARG A 331 -14.48 -4.66 3.40
CA ARG A 331 -13.70 -3.43 3.36
C ARG A 331 -12.69 -3.39 4.50
N PHE A 332 -11.52 -2.88 4.18
CA PHE A 332 -10.44 -2.63 5.13
C PHE A 332 -10.03 -1.17 5.05
N VAL A 333 -10.30 -0.43 6.10
CA VAL A 333 -10.03 1.00 6.18
C VAL A 333 -8.88 1.24 7.15
N GLN A 334 -7.94 2.10 6.79
CA GLN A 334 -6.93 2.61 7.70
C GLN A 334 -7.15 4.11 7.89
N LEU A 335 -7.46 4.52 9.10
CA LEU A 335 -7.50 5.93 9.50
C LEU A 335 -6.14 6.30 10.07
N ARG A 336 -5.52 7.37 9.55
CA ARG A 336 -4.22 7.82 10.02
C ARG A 336 -4.11 9.33 10.00
N GLU A 337 -3.58 9.90 11.07
CA GLU A 337 -3.13 11.29 11.06
C GLU A 337 -1.84 11.43 10.26
N VAL A 338 -1.82 12.42 9.36
CA VAL A 338 -0.66 12.81 8.56
C VAL A 338 -0.56 14.33 8.61
N GLY A 339 0.45 14.83 9.29
CA GLY A 339 0.55 16.27 9.58
C GLY A 339 -0.65 16.76 10.40
N ASP A 340 -1.42 17.71 9.84
CA ASP A 340 -2.63 18.27 10.45
C ASP A 340 -3.94 17.59 9.97
N SER A 341 -3.83 16.53 9.21
CA SER A 341 -4.95 15.93 8.48
C SER A 341 -5.23 14.50 8.92
N LEU A 342 -6.52 14.13 9.00
CA LEU A 342 -6.94 12.73 9.10
C LEU A 342 -7.23 12.19 7.71
N VAL A 343 -6.57 11.07 7.39
CA VAL A 343 -6.67 10.39 6.09
C VAL A 343 -7.25 9.00 6.27
N ALA A 344 -8.25 8.65 5.46
CA ALA A 344 -8.80 7.31 5.35
C ALA A 344 -8.34 6.65 4.05
N SER A 345 -7.64 5.54 4.14
CA SER A 345 -7.39 4.64 3.00
C SER A 345 -8.40 3.51 3.04
N VAL A 346 -9.31 3.48 2.06
CA VAL A 346 -10.33 2.42 1.90
C VAL A 346 -9.81 1.40 0.91
N ASN A 347 -9.82 0.13 1.27
CA ASN A 347 -9.41 -0.98 0.41
C ASN A 347 -10.45 -2.10 0.50
N THR A 348 -10.90 -2.61 -0.64
CA THR A 348 -11.92 -3.65 -0.71
C THR A 348 -11.34 -4.99 -1.17
N LEU A 349 -11.65 -6.04 -0.45
CA LEU A 349 -11.34 -7.40 -0.82
C LEU A 349 -12.56 -8.02 -1.52
N ASN A 350 -12.58 -8.04 -2.86
CA ASN A 350 -13.64 -8.63 -3.66
C ASN A 350 -13.39 -10.09 -4.08
N HIS A 351 -12.16 -10.58 -3.92
CA HIS A 351 -11.78 -11.93 -4.33
C HIS A 351 -11.40 -12.76 -3.11
N VAL A 352 -12.40 -13.34 -2.47
CA VAL A 352 -12.18 -14.30 -1.40
C VAL A 352 -11.74 -15.62 -2.04
N GLY A 353 -10.59 -16.17 -1.62
CA GLY A 353 -10.01 -17.41 -2.16
C GLY A 353 -10.98 -18.62 -2.08
N PRO A 354 -10.56 -19.81 -2.50
CA PRO A 354 -11.46 -20.94 -2.63
C PRO A 354 -12.18 -21.24 -1.32
N ILE A 355 -13.49 -21.52 -1.41
CA ILE A 355 -14.31 -21.97 -0.29
C ILE A 355 -14.73 -23.41 -0.51
N THR A 356 -14.78 -24.19 0.58
CA THR A 356 -15.30 -25.56 0.59
C THR A 356 -16.46 -25.64 1.56
N TYR A 357 -17.58 -26.15 1.13
CA TYR A 357 -18.81 -26.19 1.91
C TYR A 357 -19.58 -27.49 1.67
N TYR A 358 -20.44 -27.87 2.63
CA TYR A 358 -21.39 -28.93 2.44
C TYR A 358 -22.65 -28.36 1.76
N ASN A 359 -22.90 -28.77 0.53
CA ASN A 359 -24.09 -28.36 -0.21
C ASN A 359 -25.28 -29.23 0.20
N ALA A 360 -26.19 -28.64 0.98
CA ALA A 360 -27.38 -29.33 1.48
C ALA A 360 -28.35 -29.77 0.39
N LEU A 361 -28.29 -29.20 -0.82
CA LEU A 361 -29.14 -29.54 -1.96
C LEU A 361 -28.63 -30.77 -2.70
N THR A 362 -27.34 -30.96 -2.75
CA THR A 362 -26.70 -32.11 -3.44
C THR A 362 -26.28 -33.22 -2.49
N GLY A 363 -26.21 -32.91 -1.18
CA GLY A 363 -25.72 -33.84 -0.15
C GLY A 363 -24.21 -34.11 -0.24
N LYS A 364 -23.42 -33.21 -0.89
CA LYS A 364 -21.99 -33.38 -1.14
C LYS A 364 -21.20 -32.19 -0.63
N THR A 365 -19.93 -32.45 -0.36
CA THR A 365 -18.94 -31.39 -0.17
C THR A 365 -18.48 -30.87 -1.53
N GLU A 366 -18.60 -29.56 -1.74
CA GLU A 366 -18.27 -28.87 -2.99
C GLU A 366 -17.23 -27.79 -2.73
N THR A 367 -16.46 -27.42 -3.76
CA THR A 367 -15.45 -26.35 -3.68
C THR A 367 -15.65 -25.37 -4.81
N ILE A 368 -15.83 -24.09 -4.46
CA ILE A 368 -15.85 -22.96 -5.38
C ILE A 368 -14.43 -22.37 -5.39
N LYS A 369 -13.79 -22.39 -6.57
CA LYS A 369 -12.41 -21.89 -6.73
C LYS A 369 -12.36 -20.37 -6.84
N ASP A 370 -13.33 -19.77 -7.52
CA ASP A 370 -13.48 -18.35 -7.74
C ASP A 370 -14.91 -17.94 -7.33
N LEU A 371 -15.00 -17.34 -6.15
CA LEU A 371 -16.28 -16.95 -5.58
C LEU A 371 -16.92 -15.78 -6.35
N THR A 372 -16.12 -14.89 -6.89
CA THR A 372 -16.60 -13.73 -7.66
C THR A 372 -17.25 -14.17 -8.98
N ALA A 373 -16.56 -15.03 -9.74
CA ALA A 373 -17.12 -15.59 -10.96
C ALA A 373 -18.38 -16.43 -10.68
N TYR A 374 -18.35 -17.23 -9.62
CA TYR A 374 -19.51 -18.01 -9.17
C TYR A 374 -20.71 -17.10 -8.78
N GLY A 375 -20.45 -16.03 -8.03
CA GLY A 375 -21.48 -15.08 -7.61
C GLY A 375 -22.13 -14.33 -8.78
N LYS A 376 -21.35 -13.98 -9.80
CA LYS A 376 -21.89 -13.41 -11.06
C LYS A 376 -22.87 -14.36 -11.76
N GLU A 377 -22.60 -15.66 -11.74
CA GLU A 377 -23.42 -16.65 -12.41
C GLU A 377 -24.61 -17.11 -11.54
N ALA A 378 -24.36 -17.50 -10.30
CA ALA A 378 -25.36 -18.09 -9.40
C ALA A 378 -26.33 -17.07 -8.80
N GLY A 379 -25.89 -15.83 -8.55
CA GLY A 379 -26.70 -14.75 -7.95
C GLY A 379 -27.63 -14.05 -8.94
N PHE A 380 -27.47 -14.26 -10.27
CA PHE A 380 -28.24 -13.55 -11.31
C PHE A 380 -28.97 -14.53 -12.22
N THR A 381 -29.79 -15.38 -11.61
CA THR A 381 -30.60 -16.33 -12.38
C THR A 381 -31.68 -15.63 -13.23
N PRO A 382 -32.09 -16.22 -14.37
CA PRO A 382 -33.17 -15.64 -15.18
C PRO A 382 -34.48 -15.38 -14.40
N GLU A 383 -34.80 -16.22 -13.42
CA GLU A 383 -35.99 -16.08 -12.57
C GLU A 383 -35.87 -14.84 -11.68
N MET A 384 -34.73 -14.63 -11.06
CA MET A 384 -34.48 -13.44 -10.20
C MET A 384 -34.48 -12.16 -11.04
N LEU A 385 -33.76 -12.14 -12.16
CA LEU A 385 -33.70 -11.01 -13.07
C LEU A 385 -35.07 -10.62 -13.62
N ASN A 386 -35.91 -11.60 -14.00
CA ASN A 386 -37.28 -11.34 -14.42
C ASN A 386 -38.15 -10.73 -13.30
N THR A 387 -37.93 -11.11 -12.03
CA THR A 387 -38.65 -10.56 -10.88
C THR A 387 -38.29 -9.08 -10.67
N VAL A 388 -37.01 -8.76 -10.69
CA VAL A 388 -36.49 -7.37 -10.58
C VAL A 388 -36.98 -6.51 -11.75
N ALA A 389 -36.82 -7.00 -12.98
CA ALA A 389 -37.28 -6.34 -14.19
C ALA A 389 -38.80 -6.09 -14.18
N GLY A 390 -39.57 -7.03 -13.64
CA GLY A 390 -41.03 -6.91 -13.50
C GLY A 390 -41.45 -5.73 -12.63
N THR A 391 -40.76 -5.56 -11.51
CA THR A 391 -41.01 -4.45 -10.60
C THR A 391 -40.63 -3.12 -11.26
N PHE A 392 -39.45 -3.08 -11.90
CA PHE A 392 -38.93 -1.91 -12.57
C PHE A 392 -39.80 -1.46 -13.76
N VAL A 393 -40.11 -2.36 -14.69
CA VAL A 393 -41.00 -2.08 -15.85
C VAL A 393 -42.38 -1.64 -15.38
N GLY A 394 -42.91 -2.30 -14.34
CA GLY A 394 -44.21 -1.94 -13.77
C GLY A 394 -44.26 -0.52 -13.20
N ASN A 395 -43.18 -0.10 -12.49
CA ASN A 395 -43.06 1.23 -11.91
C ASN A 395 -42.89 2.32 -13.00
N ILE A 396 -42.09 2.05 -14.03
CA ILE A 396 -41.94 2.97 -15.18
C ILE A 396 -43.29 3.17 -15.88
N LEU A 397 -43.98 2.09 -16.21
CA LEU A 397 -45.29 2.18 -16.89
C LEU A 397 -46.30 2.97 -16.05
N LYS A 398 -46.39 2.71 -14.75
CA LYS A 398 -47.30 3.47 -13.84
C LYS A 398 -46.98 4.96 -13.81
N LYS A 399 -45.71 5.35 -13.80
CA LYS A 399 -45.25 6.75 -13.75
C LYS A 399 -45.72 7.55 -14.98
N PHE A 400 -45.74 6.92 -16.15
CA PHE A 400 -46.03 7.59 -17.42
C PHE A 400 -47.47 7.40 -17.94
N VAL A 401 -48.32 6.65 -17.24
CA VAL A 401 -49.78 6.58 -17.53
C VAL A 401 -50.46 7.76 -16.86
N THR A 402 -50.49 8.90 -17.55
CA THR A 402 -51.09 10.19 -17.08
C THR A 402 -52.42 10.46 -17.79
N VAL A 403 -53.48 9.81 -17.38
CA VAL A 403 -54.88 10.00 -17.85
C VAL A 403 -55.81 10.14 -16.64
N GLU A 404 -57.12 10.49 -16.87
CA GLU A 404 -58.07 10.54 -15.76
C GLU A 404 -57.98 9.27 -14.85
N THR A 405 -58.10 9.48 -13.52
CA THR A 405 -57.84 8.48 -12.50
C THR A 405 -58.50 7.13 -12.76
N SER A 406 -59.80 7.12 -13.20
CA SER A 406 -60.53 5.89 -13.50
C SER A 406 -59.98 5.10 -14.68
N VAL A 407 -59.49 5.80 -15.71
CA VAL A 407 -58.86 5.19 -16.90
C VAL A 407 -57.44 4.71 -16.56
N SER A 408 -56.71 5.52 -15.78
CA SER A 408 -55.39 5.17 -15.28
C SER A 408 -55.42 3.85 -14.44
N ASP A 409 -56.35 3.75 -13.50
CA ASP A 409 -56.52 2.57 -12.65
C ASP A 409 -56.85 1.32 -13.46
N TRP A 410 -57.73 1.45 -14.46
CA TRP A 410 -58.07 0.36 -15.37
C TRP A 410 -56.89 -0.08 -16.24
N ILE A 411 -56.09 0.86 -16.78
CA ILE A 411 -54.86 0.55 -17.53
C ILE A 411 -53.86 -0.16 -16.66
N ASN A 412 -53.57 0.40 -15.48
CA ASN A 412 -52.63 -0.17 -14.54
C ASN A 412 -53.02 -1.58 -14.07
N ALA A 413 -54.31 -1.83 -13.81
CA ALA A 413 -54.81 -3.15 -13.46
C ALA A 413 -54.58 -4.19 -14.57
N ARG A 414 -54.71 -3.82 -15.84
CA ARG A 414 -54.45 -4.73 -16.99
C ARG A 414 -52.98 -4.97 -17.20
N ILE A 415 -52.13 -3.93 -17.04
CA ILE A 415 -50.69 -4.08 -17.08
C ILE A 415 -50.24 -5.03 -15.98
N ILE A 416 -50.68 -4.80 -14.74
CA ILE A 416 -50.35 -5.68 -13.58
C ILE A 416 -50.79 -7.13 -13.80
N LYS A 417 -52.00 -7.33 -14.35
CA LYS A 417 -52.51 -8.66 -14.65
C LYS A 417 -51.66 -9.44 -15.65
N ASN A 418 -51.02 -8.73 -16.60
CA ASN A 418 -50.25 -9.32 -17.69
C ASN A 418 -48.73 -9.05 -17.53
N ILE A 419 -48.29 -8.56 -16.36
CA ILE A 419 -46.93 -8.07 -16.16
C ILE A 419 -45.89 -9.13 -16.49
N GLN A 420 -46.10 -10.38 -16.11
CA GLN A 420 -45.16 -11.45 -16.38
C GLN A 420 -44.90 -11.67 -17.89
N ALA A 421 -45.99 -11.69 -18.70
CA ALA A 421 -45.83 -11.84 -20.14
C ALA A 421 -45.19 -10.61 -20.80
N ILE A 422 -45.51 -9.41 -20.28
CA ILE A 422 -44.89 -8.16 -20.73
C ILE A 422 -43.38 -8.21 -20.45
N VAL A 423 -42.99 -8.54 -19.22
CA VAL A 423 -41.58 -8.57 -18.82
C VAL A 423 -40.79 -9.59 -19.62
N THR A 424 -41.34 -10.81 -19.81
CA THR A 424 -40.71 -11.85 -20.63
C THR A 424 -40.34 -11.38 -22.03
N ASP A 425 -41.25 -10.62 -22.71
CA ASP A 425 -40.97 -10.08 -24.05
C ASP A 425 -40.03 -8.86 -23.98
N VAL A 426 -40.17 -7.99 -22.98
CA VAL A 426 -39.36 -6.75 -22.83
C VAL A 426 -37.88 -7.07 -22.56
N VAL A 427 -37.57 -8.02 -21.66
CA VAL A 427 -36.17 -8.38 -21.34
C VAL A 427 -35.45 -8.99 -22.55
N ASN A 428 -36.20 -9.59 -23.49
CA ASN A 428 -35.71 -10.17 -24.72
C ASN A 428 -35.67 -9.21 -25.91
N ILE A 429 -35.92 -7.90 -25.74
CA ILE A 429 -35.72 -6.89 -26.80
C ILE A 429 -34.25 -7.00 -27.30
N PRO A 430 -34.04 -7.26 -28.64
CA PRO A 430 -32.67 -7.46 -29.14
C PRO A 430 -31.93 -6.14 -29.23
N ILE A 431 -30.68 -6.17 -28.71
CA ILE A 431 -29.73 -5.04 -28.76
C ILE A 431 -28.68 -5.28 -29.86
N THR A 432 -28.05 -6.48 -29.86
CA THR A 432 -27.19 -6.95 -30.93
C THR A 432 -27.66 -8.31 -31.41
N GLU A 433 -26.93 -9.01 -32.28
CA GLU A 433 -27.29 -10.35 -32.75
C GLU A 433 -27.31 -11.38 -31.62
N ASP A 434 -26.44 -11.20 -30.60
CA ASP A 434 -26.23 -12.13 -29.48
C ASP A 434 -26.59 -11.54 -28.10
N LYS A 435 -26.99 -10.27 -27.99
CA LYS A 435 -27.32 -9.58 -26.75
C LYS A 435 -28.71 -8.98 -26.76
N ASN A 436 -29.40 -9.02 -25.62
CA ASN A 436 -30.72 -8.44 -25.41
C ASN A 436 -30.71 -7.33 -24.35
N LEU A 437 -31.88 -6.73 -24.09
CA LEU A 437 -32.00 -5.65 -23.10
C LEU A 437 -31.66 -6.10 -21.68
N LEU A 438 -31.96 -7.38 -21.34
CA LEU A 438 -31.60 -7.93 -20.04
C LEU A 438 -30.08 -8.00 -19.84
N ASP A 439 -29.32 -8.35 -20.88
CA ASP A 439 -27.87 -8.39 -20.82
C ASP A 439 -27.31 -6.99 -20.47
N VAL A 440 -27.83 -5.93 -21.12
CA VAL A 440 -27.42 -4.52 -20.83
C VAL A 440 -27.76 -4.12 -19.40
N ALA A 441 -29.00 -4.38 -18.96
CA ALA A 441 -29.43 -4.04 -17.61
C ALA A 441 -28.63 -4.81 -16.54
N ASN A 442 -28.35 -6.07 -16.81
CA ASN A 442 -27.56 -6.92 -15.89
C ASN A 442 -26.10 -6.46 -15.80
N TYR A 443 -25.50 -6.09 -16.93
CA TYR A 443 -24.14 -5.55 -16.92
C TYR A 443 -24.03 -4.28 -16.03
N ILE A 444 -24.91 -3.30 -16.29
CA ILE A 444 -24.92 -2.03 -15.52
C ILE A 444 -25.15 -2.30 -14.02
N TYR A 445 -26.09 -3.19 -13.70
CA TYR A 445 -26.41 -3.55 -12.31
C TYR A 445 -25.24 -4.27 -11.62
N GLN A 446 -24.56 -5.19 -12.33
CA GLN A 446 -23.39 -5.88 -11.77
C GLN A 446 -22.20 -4.93 -11.59
N SER A 447 -21.98 -3.98 -12.51
CA SER A 447 -20.94 -2.95 -12.36
C SER A 447 -21.18 -2.10 -11.11
N HIS A 448 -22.39 -1.61 -10.89
CA HIS A 448 -22.76 -0.86 -9.69
C HIS A 448 -22.57 -1.69 -8.39
N LEU A 449 -23.01 -2.95 -8.35
CA LEU A 449 -22.80 -3.79 -7.18
C LEU A 449 -21.31 -4.04 -6.87
N GLY A 450 -20.49 -4.09 -7.90
CA GLY A 450 -19.06 -4.34 -7.81
C GLY A 450 -18.20 -3.11 -7.52
N GLY A 451 -18.78 -1.90 -7.56
CA GLY A 451 -18.02 -0.66 -7.54
C GLY A 451 -17.13 -0.51 -8.79
N GLU A 452 -17.64 -0.95 -9.94
CA GLU A 452 -16.96 -0.89 -11.25
C GLU A 452 -17.76 0.00 -12.24
N ASP A 453 -18.47 1.01 -11.74
CA ASP A 453 -19.40 1.88 -12.49
C ASP A 453 -18.77 3.20 -12.94
N ASP A 454 -17.57 3.11 -13.51
CA ASP A 454 -16.78 4.21 -14.05
C ASP A 454 -17.21 4.72 -15.44
N GLY A 455 -18.29 4.20 -15.99
CA GLY A 455 -18.80 4.57 -17.31
C GLY A 455 -18.06 3.95 -18.50
N ASN A 456 -17.08 3.10 -18.27
CA ASN A 456 -16.35 2.39 -19.33
C ASN A 456 -17.13 1.17 -19.82
N TYR A 457 -18.14 1.40 -20.65
CA TYR A 457 -18.98 0.33 -21.16
C TYR A 457 -18.37 -0.39 -22.36
N PRO A 458 -18.56 -1.72 -22.46
CA PRO A 458 -18.34 -2.46 -23.72
C PRO A 458 -19.23 -1.91 -24.84
N ASP A 459 -18.77 -1.99 -26.08
CA ASP A 459 -19.47 -1.46 -27.27
C ASP A 459 -20.95 -1.88 -27.35
N TRP A 460 -21.26 -3.14 -27.01
CA TRP A 460 -22.62 -3.66 -27.04
C TRP A 460 -23.53 -3.05 -25.96
N VAL A 461 -23.01 -2.66 -24.79
CA VAL A 461 -23.72 -1.91 -23.75
C VAL A 461 -24.01 -0.50 -24.23
N GLN A 462 -23.01 0.17 -24.83
CA GLN A 462 -23.18 1.50 -25.42
C GLN A 462 -24.26 1.50 -26.50
N VAL A 463 -24.28 0.48 -27.38
CA VAL A 463 -25.36 0.28 -28.37
C VAL A 463 -26.74 0.19 -27.70
N GLY A 464 -26.83 -0.53 -26.58
CA GLY A 464 -28.07 -0.64 -25.80
C GLY A 464 -28.54 0.73 -25.25
N LEU A 465 -27.63 1.49 -24.65
CA LEU A 465 -27.90 2.84 -24.14
C LEU A 465 -28.34 3.79 -25.27
N ASP A 466 -27.72 3.73 -26.43
CA ASP A 466 -28.08 4.56 -27.59
C ASP A 466 -29.48 4.21 -28.12
N LYS A 467 -29.87 2.93 -28.16
CA LYS A 467 -31.23 2.49 -28.49
C LYS A 467 -32.26 2.92 -27.47
N VAL A 468 -31.91 2.95 -26.18
CA VAL A 468 -32.77 3.53 -25.13
C VAL A 468 -32.95 5.04 -25.38
N LYS A 469 -31.85 5.76 -25.57
CA LYS A 469 -31.82 7.22 -25.78
C LYS A 469 -32.58 7.66 -27.06
N SER A 470 -32.46 6.90 -28.12
CA SER A 470 -33.19 7.19 -29.40
C SER A 470 -34.69 6.94 -29.33
N GLY A 471 -35.15 6.18 -28.34
CA GLY A 471 -36.57 5.79 -28.17
C GLY A 471 -36.92 4.44 -28.81
N GLU A 472 -35.98 3.76 -29.47
CA GLU A 472 -36.22 2.45 -30.11
C GLU A 472 -36.70 1.40 -29.11
N VAL A 473 -36.06 1.32 -27.94
CA VAL A 473 -36.44 0.39 -26.85
C VAL A 473 -37.84 0.72 -26.32
N VAL A 474 -38.15 2.01 -26.13
CA VAL A 474 -39.47 2.45 -25.65
C VAL A 474 -40.58 2.15 -26.66
N ASP A 475 -40.34 2.31 -27.95
CA ASP A 475 -41.31 1.94 -28.97
C ASP A 475 -41.60 0.44 -28.99
N GLN A 476 -40.57 -0.41 -28.83
CA GLN A 476 -40.72 -1.86 -28.71
C GLN A 476 -41.44 -2.25 -27.41
N LEU A 477 -41.07 -1.66 -26.25
CA LEU A 477 -41.75 -1.87 -24.96
C LEU A 477 -43.25 -1.54 -25.08
N LEU A 478 -43.60 -0.40 -25.66
CA LEU A 478 -45.03 0.00 -25.82
C LEU A 478 -45.80 -0.90 -26.79
N ALA A 479 -45.13 -1.42 -27.84
CA ALA A 479 -45.71 -2.44 -28.71
C ALA A 479 -46.02 -3.74 -27.97
N ILE A 480 -45.12 -4.18 -27.09
CA ILE A 480 -45.27 -5.36 -26.21
C ILE A 480 -46.43 -5.13 -25.22
N VAL A 481 -46.48 -3.98 -24.56
CA VAL A 481 -47.59 -3.62 -23.67
C VAL A 481 -48.92 -3.62 -24.40
N LYS A 482 -48.97 -3.06 -25.60
CA LYS A 482 -50.19 -3.06 -26.47
C LYS A 482 -50.63 -4.50 -26.80
N LYS A 483 -49.66 -5.37 -27.15
CA LYS A 483 -49.94 -6.79 -27.45
C LYS A 483 -50.55 -7.54 -26.27
N HIS A 484 -49.90 -7.47 -25.08
CA HIS A 484 -50.26 -8.29 -23.93
C HIS A 484 -51.40 -7.73 -23.07
N ALA A 485 -51.47 -6.41 -22.88
CA ALA A 485 -52.46 -5.79 -22.02
C ALA A 485 -53.70 -5.32 -22.74
N PHE A 486 -53.63 -5.10 -24.06
CA PHE A 486 -54.71 -4.47 -24.83
C PHE A 486 -55.07 -5.20 -26.13
N GLY A 487 -54.49 -6.35 -26.46
CA GLY A 487 -54.65 -7.08 -27.73
C GLY A 487 -56.10 -7.26 -28.18
N ASP A 488 -57.02 -7.56 -27.24
CA ASP A 488 -58.44 -7.83 -27.51
C ASP A 488 -59.34 -6.60 -27.49
N VAL A 489 -58.84 -5.44 -27.07
CA VAL A 489 -59.62 -4.19 -26.80
C VAL A 489 -59.13 -3.01 -27.64
N ALA A 490 -58.18 -3.21 -28.54
CA ALA A 490 -57.42 -2.16 -29.25
C ALA A 490 -58.29 -1.31 -30.21
N SER A 491 -59.55 -1.69 -30.51
CA SER A 491 -60.42 -0.94 -31.44
C SER A 491 -61.09 0.31 -30.86
N GLY A 492 -61.07 0.47 -29.51
CA GLY A 492 -61.74 1.61 -28.83
C GLY A 492 -60.81 2.61 -28.13
N ILE A 493 -59.59 2.22 -27.82
CA ILE A 493 -58.61 3.09 -27.12
C ILE A 493 -57.55 3.53 -28.12
N LYS A 494 -57.47 4.83 -28.36
CA LYS A 494 -56.35 5.41 -29.13
C LYS A 494 -55.10 5.41 -28.25
N PHE A 495 -54.36 4.27 -28.23
CA PHE A 495 -53.11 4.05 -27.47
C PHE A 495 -52.12 5.16 -27.71
N ASP A 496 -52.01 5.69 -28.92
CA ASP A 496 -51.16 6.80 -29.30
C ASP A 496 -51.57 8.15 -28.66
N ASN A 497 -52.80 8.28 -28.17
CA ASN A 497 -53.24 9.45 -27.42
C ASN A 497 -52.77 9.41 -25.95
N ILE A 498 -52.49 8.22 -25.40
CA ILE A 498 -51.98 8.02 -24.05
C ILE A 498 -50.44 8.16 -24.10
N PHE A 499 -49.80 7.46 -25.02
CA PHE A 499 -48.36 7.50 -25.20
C PHE A 499 -47.97 8.39 -26.39
N THR A 500 -48.16 9.71 -26.21
CA THR A 500 -47.82 10.70 -27.21
C THR A 500 -46.31 10.73 -27.47
N LYS A 501 -45.85 11.37 -28.55
CA LYS A 501 -44.45 11.55 -28.85
C LYS A 501 -43.66 12.17 -27.67
N ALA A 502 -44.32 13.11 -26.96
CA ALA A 502 -43.70 13.75 -25.78
C ALA A 502 -43.56 12.77 -24.59
N VAL A 503 -44.56 11.94 -24.34
CA VAL A 503 -44.50 10.89 -23.28
C VAL A 503 -43.44 9.85 -23.61
N LYS A 504 -43.35 9.38 -24.85
CA LYS A 504 -42.30 8.45 -25.29
C LYS A 504 -40.89 9.00 -25.11
N ALA A 505 -40.66 10.26 -25.50
CA ALA A 505 -39.39 10.94 -25.32
C ALA A 505 -39.04 11.08 -23.84
N ALA A 506 -40.01 11.41 -22.97
CA ALA A 506 -39.80 11.50 -21.52
C ALA A 506 -39.52 10.14 -20.90
N MET A 507 -40.15 9.04 -21.37
CA MET A 507 -39.84 7.69 -20.93
C MET A 507 -38.40 7.27 -21.32
N SER A 508 -37.99 7.54 -22.55
CA SER A 508 -36.65 7.26 -23.04
C SER A 508 -35.58 7.99 -22.23
N ASP A 509 -35.78 9.29 -22.00
CA ASP A 509 -34.88 10.13 -21.18
C ASP A 509 -34.81 9.60 -19.74
N TYR A 510 -35.94 9.22 -19.16
CA TYR A 510 -35.99 8.71 -17.78
C TYR A 510 -35.24 7.38 -17.65
N ILE A 511 -35.51 6.40 -18.53
CA ILE A 511 -34.83 5.08 -18.52
C ILE A 511 -33.33 5.27 -18.76
N TYR A 512 -32.96 6.14 -19.73
CA TYR A 512 -31.56 6.43 -20.03
C TYR A 512 -30.83 7.05 -18.83
N ARG A 513 -31.44 8.03 -18.15
CA ARG A 513 -30.83 8.65 -16.95
C ARG A 513 -30.66 7.67 -15.82
N ILE A 514 -31.59 6.75 -15.60
CA ILE A 514 -31.43 5.68 -14.60
C ILE A 514 -30.22 4.82 -14.94
N ALA A 515 -30.13 4.29 -16.15
CA ALA A 515 -29.06 3.43 -16.59
C ALA A 515 -27.69 4.10 -16.47
N VAL A 516 -27.61 5.35 -16.95
CA VAL A 516 -26.34 6.12 -16.92
C VAL A 516 -25.97 6.51 -15.49
N SER A 517 -26.92 6.92 -14.63
CA SER A 517 -26.59 7.31 -13.26
C SER A 517 -26.13 6.15 -12.37
N MET A 518 -26.60 4.92 -12.67
CA MET A 518 -26.20 3.72 -11.94
C MET A 518 -24.89 3.12 -12.47
N GLY A 519 -24.57 3.31 -13.74
CA GLY A 519 -23.38 2.75 -14.37
C GLY A 519 -22.28 3.75 -14.68
N ASN A 520 -22.42 4.99 -14.28
CA ASN A 520 -21.43 6.05 -14.36
C ASN A 520 -21.64 7.00 -13.18
N ASP A 521 -21.21 6.54 -12.04
CA ASP A 521 -21.11 7.35 -10.85
C ASP A 521 -19.95 8.36 -11.01
N THR A 522 -20.19 9.60 -10.63
CA THR A 522 -19.20 10.67 -10.71
C THR A 522 -18.67 11.09 -9.33
N ASN A 523 -19.08 10.41 -8.26
CA ASN A 523 -18.73 10.77 -6.89
C ASN A 523 -17.26 10.41 -6.58
N PHE A 524 -16.84 9.21 -6.94
CA PHE A 524 -15.45 8.72 -6.87
C PHE A 524 -15.11 7.93 -8.13
N THR A 525 -13.82 7.93 -8.49
CA THR A 525 -13.33 7.19 -9.68
C THR A 525 -13.02 5.71 -9.37
N ASP A 526 -13.01 5.33 -8.09
CA ASP A 526 -12.77 3.96 -7.62
C ASP A 526 -13.49 3.77 -6.28
N ASP A 527 -14.62 3.09 -6.32
CA ASP A 527 -15.46 2.81 -5.14
C ASP A 527 -14.98 1.62 -4.31
N ASN A 528 -14.05 0.85 -4.85
CA ASN A 528 -13.42 -0.25 -4.13
C ASN A 528 -12.22 0.21 -3.32
N ASP A 529 -11.41 1.13 -3.88
CA ASP A 529 -10.15 1.53 -3.31
C ASP A 529 -9.99 3.05 -3.38
N ALA A 530 -10.18 3.75 -2.27
CA ALA A 530 -10.15 5.21 -2.22
C ALA A 530 -9.20 5.74 -1.15
N LEU A 531 -8.67 6.94 -1.41
CA LEU A 531 -7.99 7.76 -0.43
C LEU A 531 -8.82 9.01 -0.15
N ILE A 532 -9.25 9.17 1.08
CA ILE A 532 -10.14 10.23 1.52
C ILE A 532 -9.40 11.08 2.56
N VAL A 533 -9.28 12.39 2.32
CA VAL A 533 -8.84 13.34 3.34
C VAL A 533 -10.08 13.82 4.08
N LEU A 534 -10.27 13.34 5.30
CA LEU A 534 -11.46 13.62 6.11
C LEU A 534 -11.42 15.03 6.71
N SER A 535 -10.23 15.46 7.12
CA SER A 535 -10.02 16.78 7.73
C SER A 535 -8.58 17.24 7.52
N GLY A 536 -8.30 18.54 7.71
CA GLY A 536 -6.97 19.12 7.62
C GLY A 536 -6.68 19.83 6.30
N SER A 537 -5.40 20.10 6.03
CA SER A 537 -4.95 20.92 4.89
C SER A 537 -4.45 20.11 3.69
N LEU A 538 -4.19 18.80 3.85
CA LEU A 538 -3.71 17.94 2.78
C LEU A 538 -4.73 17.77 1.67
N LYS A 539 -4.22 17.50 0.47
CA LYS A 539 -5.06 17.20 -0.69
C LYS A 539 -4.67 15.85 -1.26
N ALA A 540 -5.66 15.07 -1.66
CA ALA A 540 -5.43 13.88 -2.43
C ALA A 540 -4.72 14.22 -3.76
N ALA A 541 -3.74 13.40 -4.11
CA ALA A 541 -2.98 13.44 -5.36
C ALA A 541 -3.01 12.06 -6.00
N SER A 542 -2.40 11.92 -7.15
CA SER A 542 -2.21 10.61 -7.78
C SER A 542 -0.81 10.45 -8.34
N VAL A 543 -0.33 9.21 -8.37
CA VAL A 543 1.00 8.82 -8.88
C VAL A 543 0.83 7.75 -9.94
N ALA A 544 1.61 7.83 -11.00
CA ALA A 544 1.61 6.83 -12.05
C ALA A 544 2.24 5.51 -11.53
N VAL A 545 1.53 4.40 -11.71
CA VAL A 545 2.04 3.04 -11.50
C VAL A 545 1.99 2.30 -12.81
N SER A 546 3.11 1.74 -13.25
CA SER A 546 3.22 1.11 -14.58
C SER A 546 3.82 -0.29 -14.52
N CYS A 547 3.38 -1.15 -15.46
CA CYS A 547 3.88 -2.50 -15.67
C CYS A 547 3.73 -2.87 -17.15
N ASP A 548 4.81 -3.33 -17.82
CA ASP A 548 4.81 -3.78 -19.22
C ASP A 548 4.15 -2.81 -20.21
N GLY A 549 4.34 -1.50 -20.00
CA GLY A 549 3.77 -0.44 -20.87
C GLY A 549 2.31 -0.08 -20.57
N LYS A 550 1.62 -0.77 -19.67
CA LYS A 550 0.34 -0.33 -19.11
C LYS A 550 0.60 0.60 -17.93
N THR A 551 -0.13 1.71 -17.85
CA THR A 551 -0.01 2.69 -16.76
C THR A 551 -1.40 2.96 -16.18
N MET A 552 -1.48 3.02 -14.85
CA MET A 552 -2.66 3.40 -14.08
C MET A 552 -2.25 4.37 -12.97
N ASN A 553 -3.18 5.08 -12.38
CA ASN A 553 -2.92 6.00 -11.29
C ASN A 553 -3.22 5.34 -9.94
N ALA A 554 -2.28 5.43 -9.00
CA ALA A 554 -2.53 5.10 -7.60
C ALA A 554 -2.82 6.39 -6.82
N PRO A 555 -3.76 6.39 -5.89
CA PRO A 555 -3.95 7.51 -4.97
C PRO A 555 -2.69 7.80 -4.17
N ALA A 556 -2.45 9.08 -3.87
CA ALA A 556 -1.28 9.51 -3.09
C ALA A 556 -1.58 10.77 -2.28
N ILE A 557 -0.75 11.03 -1.28
CA ILE A 557 -0.66 12.32 -0.57
C ILE A 557 0.79 12.77 -0.52
N VAL A 558 1.00 14.09 -0.49
CA VAL A 558 2.34 14.67 -0.38
C VAL A 558 2.38 15.57 0.86
N ASP A 559 3.26 15.25 1.78
CA ASP A 559 3.50 16.03 3.00
C ASP A 559 4.99 16.12 3.29
N ASN A 560 5.49 17.32 3.58
CA ASN A 560 6.88 17.57 4.03
C ASN A 560 7.97 16.84 3.22
N GLY A 561 7.82 16.77 1.88
CA GLY A 561 8.80 16.12 0.99
C GLY A 561 8.68 14.59 0.94
N VAL A 562 7.65 14.02 1.55
CA VAL A 562 7.29 12.61 1.47
C VAL A 562 6.06 12.45 0.58
N CYS A 563 6.12 11.59 -0.42
CA CYS A 563 4.99 11.15 -1.20
C CYS A 563 4.54 9.77 -0.71
N THR A 564 3.42 9.72 -0.03
CA THR A 564 2.80 8.46 0.41
C THR A 564 1.86 7.96 -0.69
N VAL A 565 2.15 6.79 -1.23
CA VAL A 565 1.41 6.16 -2.34
C VAL A 565 0.60 5.00 -1.81
N PHE A 566 -0.62 4.83 -2.35
CA PHE A 566 -1.57 3.79 -1.94
C PHE A 566 -1.85 2.83 -3.10
N PRO A 567 -0.89 1.97 -3.49
CA PRO A 567 -1.13 0.92 -4.47
C PRO A 567 -2.08 -0.12 -3.87
N THR A 568 -3.08 -0.53 -4.64
CA THR A 568 -4.09 -1.48 -4.19
C THR A 568 -3.92 -2.84 -4.84
N ARG A 569 -4.54 -3.88 -4.27
CA ARG A 569 -4.53 -5.22 -4.88
C ARG A 569 -5.25 -5.24 -6.23
N ILE A 570 -6.30 -4.45 -6.37
CA ILE A 570 -7.07 -4.32 -7.62
C ILE A 570 -6.19 -3.68 -8.68
N LEU A 571 -5.59 -2.53 -8.40
CA LEU A 571 -4.66 -1.85 -9.30
C LEU A 571 -3.54 -2.80 -9.77
N MET A 572 -2.91 -3.54 -8.85
CA MET A 572 -1.82 -4.46 -9.18
C MET A 572 -2.28 -5.63 -10.05
N ARG A 573 -3.50 -6.15 -9.80
CA ARG A 573 -4.12 -7.20 -10.64
C ARG A 573 -4.41 -6.68 -12.03
N GLU A 574 -5.03 -5.52 -12.15
CA GLU A 574 -5.38 -4.92 -13.43
C GLU A 574 -4.17 -4.53 -14.27
N LEU A 575 -3.10 -4.08 -13.64
CA LEU A 575 -1.80 -3.89 -14.30
C LEU A 575 -1.19 -5.21 -14.80
N GLY A 576 -1.67 -6.36 -14.31
CA GLY A 576 -1.06 -7.65 -14.59
C GLY A 576 0.34 -7.79 -13.99
N ALA A 577 0.52 -7.27 -12.79
CA ALA A 577 1.82 -7.09 -12.11
C ALA A 577 2.41 -8.38 -11.51
N ALA A 578 1.63 -9.46 -11.40
CA ALA A 578 2.08 -10.70 -10.78
C ALA A 578 3.35 -11.27 -11.44
N GLY A 579 4.42 -11.39 -10.65
CA GLY A 579 5.72 -11.91 -11.10
C GLY A 579 6.45 -11.00 -12.10
N LYS A 580 6.12 -9.71 -12.19
CA LYS A 580 6.73 -8.74 -13.11
C LYS A 580 7.32 -7.53 -12.37
N ALA A 581 8.11 -6.73 -13.10
CA ALA A 581 8.62 -5.46 -12.59
C ALA A 581 7.55 -4.36 -12.65
N VAL A 582 7.35 -3.64 -11.55
CA VAL A 582 6.41 -2.52 -11.43
C VAL A 582 7.18 -1.25 -11.14
N THR A 583 6.78 -0.14 -11.77
CA THR A 583 7.33 1.20 -11.50
C THR A 583 6.28 2.07 -10.83
N VAL A 584 6.61 2.66 -9.68
CA VAL A 584 5.85 3.68 -8.96
C VAL A 584 6.54 5.02 -9.17
N ASP A 585 5.96 5.90 -9.99
CA ASP A 585 6.59 7.17 -10.37
C ASP A 585 6.00 8.35 -9.58
N ALA A 586 6.67 8.70 -8.50
CA ALA A 586 6.35 9.85 -7.66
C ALA A 586 7.15 11.12 -8.02
N SER A 587 7.94 11.11 -9.10
CA SER A 587 8.84 12.22 -9.45
C SER A 587 8.12 13.56 -9.68
N ALA A 588 6.91 13.51 -10.27
CA ALA A 588 6.10 14.71 -10.51
C ALA A 588 5.60 15.37 -9.22
N SER A 589 5.60 14.68 -8.08
CA SER A 589 5.23 15.24 -6.77
C SER A 589 6.28 16.20 -6.20
N GLY A 590 7.52 16.13 -6.71
CA GLY A 590 8.67 16.84 -6.15
C GLY A 590 9.22 16.23 -4.85
N ALA A 591 8.65 15.14 -4.36
CA ALA A 591 9.10 14.48 -3.13
C ALA A 591 10.40 13.69 -3.36
N GLU A 592 11.30 13.75 -2.40
CA GLU A 592 12.56 12.98 -2.39
C GLU A 592 12.41 11.62 -1.69
N THR A 593 11.34 11.46 -0.91
CA THR A 593 11.00 10.22 -0.20
C THR A 593 9.68 9.66 -0.72
N VAL A 594 9.64 8.35 -0.97
CA VAL A 594 8.42 7.61 -1.28
C VAL A 594 8.09 6.72 -0.09
N CYS A 595 6.86 6.86 0.41
CA CYS A 595 6.29 6.04 1.47
C CYS A 595 5.16 5.17 0.89
N VAL A 596 5.04 3.94 1.37
CA VAL A 596 3.91 3.06 1.06
C VAL A 596 3.46 2.41 2.36
N TRP A 597 2.20 2.58 2.73
CA TRP A 597 1.67 1.97 3.95
C TRP A 597 1.60 0.44 3.83
N GLU A 598 1.54 -0.25 4.97
CA GLU A 598 1.62 -1.72 5.07
C GLU A 598 0.72 -2.46 4.06
N ARG A 599 -0.55 -2.03 3.91
CA ARG A 599 -1.48 -2.67 2.97
C ARG A 599 -1.06 -2.50 1.51
N GLY A 600 -0.57 -1.31 1.15
CA GLY A 600 -0.01 -1.05 -0.17
C GLY A 600 1.28 -1.84 -0.42
N ALA A 601 2.16 -1.95 0.57
CA ALA A 601 3.37 -2.77 0.49
C ALA A 601 3.03 -4.26 0.25
N LYS A 602 2.00 -4.78 0.93
CA LYS A 602 1.48 -6.13 0.69
C LYS A 602 0.88 -6.29 -0.73
N ALA A 603 0.26 -5.24 -1.29
CA ALA A 603 -0.21 -5.27 -2.67
C ALA A 603 0.95 -5.31 -3.67
N LEU A 604 1.99 -4.50 -3.46
CA LEU A 604 3.21 -4.48 -4.29
C LEU A 604 3.97 -5.82 -4.25
N ALA A 605 3.82 -6.62 -3.19
CA ALA A 605 4.46 -7.93 -3.05
C ALA A 605 4.02 -8.96 -4.12
N ALA A 606 2.94 -8.71 -4.85
CA ALA A 606 2.54 -9.52 -6.01
C ALA A 606 3.52 -9.41 -7.18
N ALA A 607 4.29 -8.31 -7.27
CA ALA A 607 5.32 -8.10 -8.27
C ALA A 607 6.58 -8.94 -7.99
N ASP A 608 7.49 -9.04 -8.97
CA ASP A 608 8.86 -9.56 -8.77
C ASP A 608 9.77 -8.46 -8.21
N LYS A 609 9.67 -7.27 -8.80
CA LYS A 609 10.45 -6.09 -8.43
C LYS A 609 9.59 -4.83 -8.41
N VAL A 610 9.98 -3.88 -7.58
CA VAL A 610 9.36 -2.54 -7.53
C VAL A 610 10.45 -1.49 -7.70
N ASN A 611 10.26 -0.62 -8.68
CA ASN A 611 11.09 0.55 -8.93
C ASN A 611 10.35 1.80 -8.46
N PHE A 612 10.86 2.47 -7.43
CA PHE A 612 10.36 3.76 -6.95
C PHE A 612 11.13 4.89 -7.62
N ILE A 613 10.43 5.82 -8.27
CA ILE A 613 11.02 7.04 -8.85
C ILE A 613 10.63 8.22 -7.98
N ALA A 614 11.62 8.85 -7.34
CA ALA A 614 11.49 10.08 -6.58
C ALA A 614 12.07 11.26 -7.37
N ALA A 615 11.97 12.49 -6.85
CA ALA A 615 12.46 13.70 -7.54
C ALA A 615 13.97 13.67 -7.82
N ASN A 616 14.75 12.99 -6.99
CA ASN A 616 16.22 12.93 -7.06
C ASN A 616 16.78 11.64 -7.68
N GLY A 617 15.92 10.70 -8.09
CA GLY A 617 16.36 9.46 -8.74
C GLY A 617 15.41 8.30 -8.58
N SER A 618 15.85 7.11 -8.98
CA SER A 618 15.05 5.89 -8.87
C SER A 618 15.78 4.78 -8.11
N MET A 619 15.00 3.92 -7.45
CA MET A 619 15.45 2.82 -6.59
C MET A 619 14.62 1.57 -6.87
N GLU A 620 15.27 0.49 -7.34
CA GLU A 620 14.60 -0.79 -7.62
C GLU A 620 14.95 -1.82 -6.54
N PHE A 621 13.92 -2.43 -5.95
CA PHE A 621 14.01 -3.48 -4.93
C PHE A 621 13.29 -4.74 -5.36
N ALA A 622 13.70 -5.89 -4.83
CA ALA A 622 12.90 -7.11 -4.89
C ALA A 622 11.62 -6.92 -4.05
N ALA A 623 10.45 -7.16 -4.64
CA ALA A 623 9.17 -6.89 -3.99
C ALA A 623 8.94 -7.71 -2.70
N ALA A 624 9.45 -8.95 -2.66
CA ALA A 624 9.38 -9.81 -1.47
C ALA A 624 10.05 -9.19 -0.23
N GLY A 625 11.08 -8.35 -0.41
CA GLY A 625 11.77 -7.64 0.67
C GLY A 625 10.95 -6.50 1.28
N LEU A 626 9.92 -6.02 0.58
CA LEU A 626 9.07 -4.92 1.01
C LEU A 626 7.84 -5.39 1.81
N ALA A 627 7.47 -6.67 1.74
CA ALA A 627 6.23 -7.22 2.28
C ALA A 627 6.35 -7.85 3.68
N THR A 628 7.34 -7.46 4.47
CA THR A 628 7.64 -8.10 5.77
C THR A 628 6.76 -7.63 6.93
N GLY A 629 5.77 -6.75 6.67
CA GLY A 629 4.77 -6.29 7.63
C GLY A 629 5.12 -4.94 8.27
N GLY A 630 4.70 -3.86 7.66
CA GLY A 630 4.90 -2.48 8.12
C GLY A 630 4.96 -1.50 6.96
N ASP A 631 5.05 -0.21 7.29
CA ASP A 631 5.19 0.85 6.30
C ASP A 631 6.58 0.85 5.66
N VAL A 632 6.64 1.00 4.34
CA VAL A 632 7.88 1.07 3.55
C VAL A 632 8.23 2.53 3.31
N TYR A 633 9.45 2.93 3.65
CA TYR A 633 10.04 4.23 3.30
C TYR A 633 11.28 4.03 2.44
N THR A 634 11.37 4.76 1.33
CA THR A 634 12.53 4.72 0.43
C THR A 634 12.94 6.13 0.01
N ALA A 635 14.24 6.43 0.08
CA ALA A 635 14.80 7.72 -0.35
C ALA A 635 16.26 7.58 -0.77
N ILE A 636 16.69 8.42 -1.72
CA ILE A 636 18.13 8.67 -1.96
C ILE A 636 18.45 9.96 -1.22
N ALA A 637 19.33 9.90 -0.23
CA ALA A 637 19.72 11.05 0.56
C ALA A 637 21.23 11.33 0.43
N SER A 638 21.61 12.60 0.51
CA SER A 638 23.01 12.96 0.69
C SER A 638 23.52 12.42 2.03
N ALA A 639 24.72 11.87 2.04
CA ALA A 639 25.30 11.25 3.22
C ALA A 639 26.51 12.02 3.75
N VAL A 640 26.67 12.03 5.09
CA VAL A 640 27.86 12.58 5.74
C VAL A 640 28.74 11.40 6.18
N PRO A 641 29.91 11.19 5.53
CA PRO A 641 30.80 10.10 5.86
C PRO A 641 31.37 10.23 7.29
N ASN A 642 31.49 9.10 7.99
CA ASN A 642 32.26 9.01 9.24
C ASN A 642 33.75 9.11 8.99
N ASP A 643 34.59 9.09 10.03
CA ASP A 643 36.04 9.30 9.88
C ASP A 643 36.73 8.17 9.11
N ALA A 644 36.29 6.91 9.24
CA ALA A 644 36.82 5.80 8.46
C ALA A 644 36.39 5.92 6.97
N GLN A 645 35.15 6.27 6.71
CA GLN A 645 34.66 6.53 5.36
C GLN A 645 35.31 7.74 4.70
N LYS A 646 35.61 8.81 5.47
CA LYS A 646 36.40 9.98 4.97
C LYS A 646 37.80 9.55 4.54
N ARG A 647 38.47 8.71 5.33
CA ARG A 647 39.79 8.16 4.93
C ARG A 647 39.70 7.30 3.67
N ALA A 648 38.66 6.47 3.58
CA ALA A 648 38.43 5.64 2.39
C ALA A 648 38.23 6.46 1.12
N LEU A 649 37.48 7.57 1.21
CA LEU A 649 37.26 8.50 0.10
C LEU A 649 38.47 9.42 -0.17
N GLY A 650 39.28 9.70 0.85
CA GLY A 650 40.56 10.44 0.74
C GLY A 650 40.44 11.76 0.01
N ASN A 651 41.29 11.99 -0.99
CA ASN A 651 41.33 13.22 -1.78
C ASN A 651 40.09 13.49 -2.63
N GLN A 652 39.25 12.48 -2.84
CA GLN A 652 37.97 12.61 -3.57
C GLN A 652 36.81 13.07 -2.69
N LEU A 653 36.98 13.20 -1.40
CA LEU A 653 35.90 13.59 -0.47
C LEU A 653 35.19 14.89 -0.89
N ASN A 654 35.91 15.87 -1.47
CA ASN A 654 35.35 17.15 -1.91
C ASN A 654 34.63 17.09 -3.29
N THR A 655 34.89 16.06 -4.10
CA THR A 655 34.34 15.88 -5.45
C THR A 655 33.38 14.70 -5.51
N ALA A 656 33.55 13.72 -4.62
CA ALA A 656 32.59 12.64 -4.44
C ALA A 656 31.23 13.21 -4.04
N ALA A 657 30.18 12.65 -4.59
CA ALA A 657 28.80 12.91 -4.17
C ALA A 657 28.33 11.74 -3.29
N PRO A 658 28.65 11.74 -1.97
CA PRO A 658 28.24 10.66 -1.08
C PRO A 658 26.73 10.64 -0.91
N PHE A 659 26.13 9.45 -1.03
CA PHE A 659 24.72 9.24 -0.85
C PHE A 659 24.46 7.93 -0.10
N VAL A 660 23.24 7.81 0.41
CA VAL A 660 22.73 6.57 0.97
C VAL A 660 21.33 6.32 0.40
N VAL A 661 21.04 5.08 0.06
CA VAL A 661 19.67 4.66 -0.22
C VAL A 661 19.05 4.24 1.10
N ASN A 662 18.31 5.13 1.72
CA ASN A 662 17.54 4.81 2.92
C ASN A 662 16.36 3.94 2.49
N ALA A 663 16.26 2.73 3.05
CA ALA A 663 15.13 1.86 2.83
C ALA A 663 14.80 1.15 4.15
N THR A 664 13.56 1.32 4.62
CA THR A 664 13.09 0.71 5.86
C THR A 664 11.72 0.08 5.68
N VAL A 665 11.45 -0.96 6.46
CA VAL A 665 10.11 -1.53 6.65
C VAL A 665 9.83 -1.50 8.15
N ASP A 666 8.77 -0.82 8.56
CA ASP A 666 8.40 -0.60 9.96
C ASP A 666 9.58 -0.05 10.79
N GLY A 667 10.29 0.94 10.22
CA GLY A 667 11.49 1.53 10.83
C GLY A 667 12.74 0.66 10.82
N ASN A 668 12.65 -0.64 10.45
CA ASN A 668 13.80 -1.54 10.38
C ASN A 668 14.49 -1.43 9.02
N ALA A 669 15.82 -1.30 9.04
CA ALA A 669 16.62 -1.14 7.82
C ALA A 669 16.56 -2.40 6.93
N ILE A 670 16.30 -2.19 5.63
CA ILE A 670 16.47 -3.20 4.60
C ILE A 670 17.95 -3.23 4.21
N THR A 671 18.57 -4.40 4.17
CA THR A 671 19.99 -4.56 3.78
C THR A 671 20.17 -5.16 2.40
N ALA A 672 19.09 -5.43 1.67
CA ALA A 672 19.12 -6.01 0.33
C ALA A 672 19.80 -5.05 -0.68
N PRO A 673 20.49 -5.57 -1.71
CA PRO A 673 20.99 -4.75 -2.82
C PRO A 673 19.85 -4.02 -3.53
N CYS A 674 20.11 -2.78 -3.92
CA CYS A 674 19.19 -1.90 -4.61
C CYS A 674 19.84 -1.37 -5.89
N SER A 675 19.17 -1.48 -7.03
CA SER A 675 19.60 -0.83 -8.26
C SER A 675 19.16 0.63 -8.27
N VAL A 676 20.11 1.55 -8.47
CA VAL A 676 19.91 3.00 -8.36
C VAL A 676 20.21 3.70 -9.67
N THR A 677 19.37 4.68 -10.01
CA THR A 677 19.66 5.65 -11.06
C THR A 677 19.50 7.05 -10.48
N LEU A 678 20.58 7.85 -10.50
CA LEU A 678 20.57 9.23 -9.99
C LEU A 678 21.10 10.20 -11.03
N GLY A 679 20.56 11.43 -11.04
CA GLY A 679 21.07 12.51 -11.85
C GLY A 679 22.49 12.88 -11.38
N TYR A 680 23.46 12.94 -12.30
CA TYR A 680 24.83 13.32 -11.99
C TYR A 680 25.41 14.20 -13.10
N LYS A 681 26.07 15.29 -12.70
CA LYS A 681 26.80 16.15 -13.63
C LYS A 681 28.29 15.96 -13.37
N PRO A 682 29.05 15.31 -14.30
CA PRO A 682 30.49 15.20 -14.16
C PRO A 682 31.12 16.58 -14.11
N GLY A 683 32.19 16.70 -13.32
CA GLY A 683 33.07 17.85 -13.36
C GLY A 683 34.00 17.83 -14.59
N ASP A 684 35.23 18.31 -14.45
CA ASP A 684 36.23 18.32 -15.52
C ASP A 684 36.81 16.92 -15.80
N GLU A 685 36.51 15.91 -14.98
CA GLU A 685 36.88 14.51 -15.17
C GLU A 685 36.04 13.86 -16.27
N GLY A 686 36.67 13.08 -17.11
CA GLY A 686 36.00 12.37 -18.18
C GLY A 686 34.94 11.40 -17.61
N SER A 687 33.75 11.38 -18.21
CA SER A 687 32.61 10.56 -17.76
C SER A 687 32.91 9.04 -17.75
N ASN A 688 33.83 8.57 -18.58
CA ASN A 688 34.25 7.18 -18.66
C ASN A 688 35.20 6.73 -17.52
N THR A 689 35.63 7.66 -16.67
CA THR A 689 36.46 7.35 -15.48
C THR A 689 35.68 7.37 -14.19
N LEU A 690 34.35 7.55 -14.24
CA LEU A 690 33.48 7.57 -13.08
C LEU A 690 32.96 6.17 -12.77
N THR A 691 32.98 5.81 -11.50
CA THR A 691 32.31 4.61 -10.96
C THR A 691 31.64 4.94 -9.66
N VAL A 692 30.92 3.98 -9.09
CA VAL A 692 30.32 4.07 -7.75
C VAL A 692 30.95 3.01 -6.84
N VAL A 693 31.26 3.42 -5.64
CA VAL A 693 31.73 2.52 -4.59
C VAL A 693 30.79 2.59 -3.40
N SER A 694 30.53 1.46 -2.74
CA SER A 694 29.96 1.41 -1.40
C SER A 694 31.08 1.40 -0.38
N VAL A 695 30.88 2.13 0.74
CA VAL A 695 31.89 2.29 1.78
C VAL A 695 31.27 1.90 3.12
N GLY A 696 31.72 0.79 3.68
CA GLY A 696 31.29 0.29 4.97
C GLY A 696 31.67 1.23 6.14
N ASP A 697 31.09 1.01 7.32
CA ASP A 697 31.30 1.87 8.49
C ASP A 697 32.75 1.90 9.00
N LYS A 698 33.51 0.88 8.68
CA LYS A 698 34.96 0.78 9.01
C LYS A 698 35.86 1.21 7.86
N GLY A 699 35.26 1.73 6.74
CA GLY A 699 35.98 2.18 5.57
C GLY A 699 36.25 1.11 4.52
N GLU A 700 35.63 -0.08 4.62
CA GLU A 700 35.74 -1.11 3.59
C GLU A 700 35.12 -0.62 2.27
N ILE A 701 35.86 -0.71 1.18
CA ILE A 701 35.41 -0.28 -0.14
C ILE A 701 35.02 -1.49 -0.98
N ALA A 702 33.83 -1.46 -1.58
CA ALA A 702 33.38 -2.43 -2.57
C ALA A 702 32.87 -1.71 -3.83
N SER A 703 33.00 -2.36 -4.99
CA SER A 703 32.39 -1.84 -6.23
C SER A 703 30.86 -1.90 -6.14
N ALA A 704 30.21 -0.93 -6.72
CA ALA A 704 28.78 -0.85 -6.89
C ALA A 704 28.40 -0.85 -8.40
N ASP A 705 29.24 -1.36 -9.27
CA ASP A 705 29.05 -1.46 -10.72
C ASP A 705 28.56 -0.15 -11.37
N GLY A 706 29.15 0.98 -10.91
CA GLY A 706 28.74 2.32 -11.30
C GLY A 706 29.04 2.64 -12.77
N ARG A 707 28.01 3.07 -13.53
CA ARG A 707 28.16 3.47 -14.94
C ARG A 707 27.45 4.79 -15.21
N TYR A 708 28.17 5.72 -15.85
CA TYR A 708 27.60 7.00 -16.26
C TYR A 708 27.11 6.91 -17.70
N GLU A 709 25.80 7.14 -17.91
CA GLU A 709 25.17 7.11 -19.22
C GLU A 709 24.06 8.18 -19.31
N GLY A 710 24.09 8.99 -20.37
CA GLY A 710 23.00 9.92 -20.71
C GLY A 710 22.63 10.96 -19.64
N GLY A 711 23.58 11.40 -18.81
CA GLY A 711 23.31 12.38 -17.74
C GLY A 711 22.96 11.77 -16.38
N VAL A 712 22.98 10.45 -16.27
CA VAL A 712 22.67 9.73 -15.05
C VAL A 712 23.76 8.74 -14.67
N MET A 713 23.92 8.50 -13.38
CA MET A 713 24.74 7.43 -12.82
C MET A 713 23.83 6.24 -12.48
N LYS A 714 24.13 5.06 -13.00
CA LYS A 714 23.48 3.79 -12.69
C LYS A 714 24.41 2.92 -11.86
N CYS A 715 23.93 2.30 -10.80
CA CYS A 715 24.73 1.43 -9.93
C CYS A 715 23.85 0.45 -9.15
N THR A 716 24.49 -0.53 -8.50
CA THR A 716 23.84 -1.42 -7.55
C THR A 716 24.52 -1.30 -6.20
N VAL A 717 23.80 -0.76 -5.21
CA VAL A 717 24.35 -0.50 -3.86
C VAL A 717 23.59 -1.30 -2.80
N PRO A 718 24.24 -1.69 -1.69
CA PRO A 718 23.50 -2.16 -0.52
C PRO A 718 22.66 -1.00 0.05
N ALA A 719 21.37 -1.23 0.31
CA ALA A 719 20.55 -0.23 0.99
C ALA A 719 21.14 0.09 2.39
N ASN A 720 20.92 1.31 2.84
CA ASN A 720 21.41 1.85 4.13
C ASN A 720 22.94 1.80 4.31
N THR A 721 23.69 1.72 3.20
CA THR A 721 25.15 1.80 3.18
C THR A 721 25.59 3.04 2.43
N LEU A 722 26.58 3.77 2.97
CA LEU A 722 27.17 4.92 2.28
C LEU A 722 27.72 4.48 0.94
N SER A 723 27.37 5.22 -0.11
CA SER A 723 27.89 5.04 -1.46
C SER A 723 28.38 6.37 -2.01
N ALA A 724 29.32 6.35 -2.94
CA ALA A 724 29.88 7.57 -3.50
C ALA A 724 30.24 7.40 -4.98
N VAL A 725 29.97 8.44 -5.77
CA VAL A 725 30.49 8.55 -7.14
C VAL A 725 31.94 8.98 -7.03
N VAL A 726 32.87 8.17 -7.50
CA VAL A 726 34.31 8.44 -7.45
C VAL A 726 34.91 8.33 -8.82
N ARG A 727 36.04 9.05 -9.03
CA ARG A 727 36.87 8.86 -10.19
C ARG A 727 37.79 7.67 -10.00
N PHE A 728 37.75 6.72 -10.92
CA PHE A 728 38.63 5.56 -10.93
C PHE A 728 39.11 5.29 -12.37
N PRO A 729 40.30 5.77 -12.76
CA PRO A 729 40.73 5.83 -14.16
C PRO A 729 41.35 4.55 -14.68
N PHE A 730 41.48 3.48 -13.91
CA PHE A 730 42.24 2.27 -14.24
C PHE A 730 41.34 1.20 -14.87
N PHE A 731 41.46 1.00 -16.19
CA PHE A 731 40.64 0.07 -16.96
C PHE A 731 41.14 -1.38 -16.89
N ASP A 732 42.36 -1.59 -16.41
CA ASP A 732 42.98 -2.89 -16.19
C ASP A 732 42.74 -3.46 -14.78
N VAL A 733 41.93 -2.80 -13.97
CA VAL A 733 41.51 -3.24 -12.62
C VAL A 733 40.08 -3.68 -12.68
N SER A 734 39.84 -4.98 -12.59
CA SER A 734 38.48 -5.53 -12.57
C SER A 734 37.76 -5.16 -11.26
N GLU A 735 36.55 -4.69 -11.34
CA GLU A 735 35.70 -4.34 -10.17
C GLU A 735 35.39 -5.55 -9.27
N GLY A 736 35.40 -6.76 -9.81
CA GLY A 736 35.26 -8.02 -9.05
C GLY A 736 36.56 -8.57 -8.46
N ALA A 737 37.69 -7.89 -8.68
CA ALA A 737 38.97 -8.36 -8.17
C ALA A 737 39.05 -8.16 -6.64
N TRP A 738 39.72 -9.11 -5.95
CA TRP A 738 39.89 -9.06 -4.49
C TRP A 738 40.64 -7.80 -4.01
N TYR A 739 41.43 -7.17 -4.88
CA TYR A 739 42.24 -5.99 -4.61
C TYR A 739 41.57 -4.67 -5.01
N PHE A 740 40.32 -4.70 -5.59
CA PHE A 740 39.69 -3.49 -6.11
C PHE A 740 39.58 -2.40 -5.04
N GLY A 741 39.00 -2.70 -3.89
CA GLY A 741 38.81 -1.73 -2.81
C GLY A 741 40.13 -1.17 -2.28
N ASP A 742 41.17 -2.01 -2.19
CA ASP A 742 42.50 -1.59 -1.74
C ASP A 742 43.17 -0.64 -2.74
N ILE A 743 42.99 -0.86 -4.06
CA ILE A 743 43.53 0.02 -5.08
C ILE A 743 42.77 1.35 -5.12
N VAL A 744 41.41 1.32 -5.00
CA VAL A 744 40.62 2.55 -4.89
C VAL A 744 41.04 3.36 -3.66
N TYR A 745 41.20 2.72 -2.51
CA TYR A 745 41.73 3.40 -1.29
C TYR A 745 43.09 4.04 -1.53
N ALA A 746 44.02 3.28 -2.12
CA ALA A 746 45.40 3.75 -2.37
C ALA A 746 45.42 4.91 -3.38
N TYR A 747 44.56 4.87 -4.38
CA TYR A 747 44.41 5.96 -5.36
C TYR A 747 43.76 7.21 -4.72
N ASN A 748 42.69 7.04 -4.00
CA ASN A 748 41.95 8.13 -3.33
C ASN A 748 42.84 8.87 -2.32
N ASN A 749 43.76 8.16 -1.66
CA ASN A 749 44.70 8.74 -0.70
C ASN A 749 46.04 9.17 -1.32
N GLY A 750 46.16 9.17 -2.64
CA GLY A 750 47.34 9.63 -3.35
C GLY A 750 48.61 8.78 -3.14
N LEU A 751 48.48 7.55 -2.61
CA LEU A 751 49.57 6.62 -2.39
C LEU A 751 50.12 6.07 -3.70
N PHE A 752 49.21 5.74 -4.60
CA PHE A 752 49.49 5.22 -5.94
C PHE A 752 48.96 6.15 -7.02
N SER A 753 49.68 6.19 -8.13
CA SER A 753 49.24 6.69 -9.42
C SER A 753 49.33 5.56 -10.45
N GLY A 754 48.70 5.74 -11.61
CA GLY A 754 48.83 4.79 -12.72
C GLY A 754 50.27 4.64 -13.20
N THR A 755 50.53 3.62 -13.98
CA THR A 755 51.81 3.37 -14.71
C THR A 755 51.77 3.96 -16.11
N GLY A 756 50.57 4.24 -16.64
CA GLY A 756 50.32 4.87 -17.94
C GLY A 756 48.91 5.45 -17.97
N ASP A 757 48.44 5.79 -19.20
CA ASP A 757 47.10 6.27 -19.42
C ASP A 757 46.10 5.16 -19.09
N HIS A 758 45.31 5.33 -18.03
CA HIS A 758 44.29 4.40 -17.60
C HIS A 758 44.76 2.99 -17.19
N THR A 759 46.03 2.82 -16.83
CA THR A 759 46.57 1.53 -16.36
C THR A 759 47.15 1.60 -14.96
N PHE A 760 46.89 0.57 -14.15
CA PHE A 760 47.47 0.37 -12.83
C PHE A 760 48.50 -0.73 -12.81
N GLU A 761 48.38 -1.74 -13.68
CA GLU A 761 49.20 -2.95 -13.74
C GLU A 761 49.24 -3.71 -12.42
N PRO A 762 48.07 -4.24 -11.94
CA PRO A 762 47.94 -4.80 -10.59
C PRO A 762 48.87 -5.99 -10.30
N GLU A 763 49.17 -6.80 -11.30
CA GLU A 763 50.02 -8.00 -11.17
C GLU A 763 51.52 -7.72 -11.32
N THR A 764 51.91 -6.54 -11.77
CA THR A 764 53.32 -6.17 -11.90
C THR A 764 53.98 -6.04 -10.53
N THR A 765 55.15 -6.63 -10.34
CA THR A 765 55.93 -6.58 -9.06
C THR A 765 56.43 -5.14 -8.81
N MET A 766 56.33 -4.74 -7.54
CA MET A 766 56.91 -3.44 -7.11
C MET A 766 58.39 -3.52 -6.87
N THR A 767 59.06 -2.42 -7.17
CA THR A 767 60.48 -2.27 -6.83
C THR A 767 60.68 -1.63 -5.45
N ARG A 768 61.83 -1.77 -4.87
CA ARG A 768 62.22 -1.20 -3.57
C ARG A 768 62.11 0.34 -3.59
N GLY A 769 62.54 0.97 -4.70
CA GLY A 769 62.36 2.44 -4.93
C GLY A 769 60.88 2.88 -4.98
N MET A 770 60.04 2.06 -5.59
CA MET A 770 58.57 2.36 -5.62
C MET A 770 57.98 2.35 -4.20
N LEU A 771 58.30 1.33 -3.39
CA LEU A 771 57.76 1.22 -2.03
C LEU A 771 58.14 2.42 -1.15
N VAL A 772 59.47 2.77 -1.13
CA VAL A 772 59.87 3.94 -0.32
C VAL A 772 59.30 5.25 -0.81
N SER A 773 59.03 5.38 -2.11
CA SER A 773 58.40 6.56 -2.70
C SER A 773 56.94 6.71 -2.28
N VAL A 774 56.23 5.61 -2.06
CA VAL A 774 54.87 5.64 -1.47
C VAL A 774 54.91 6.14 -0.04
N LEU A 775 55.80 5.58 0.82
CA LEU A 775 55.98 6.03 2.20
C LEU A 775 56.41 7.50 2.30
N TRP A 776 57.27 7.95 1.40
CA TRP A 776 57.73 9.35 1.33
C TRP A 776 56.57 10.31 0.93
N ARG A 777 55.69 9.89 0.03
CA ARG A 777 54.47 10.62 -0.32
C ARG A 777 53.49 10.68 0.89
N LEU A 778 53.35 9.60 1.61
CA LEU A 778 52.51 9.53 2.82
C LEU A 778 52.93 10.55 3.88
N GLU A 779 54.26 10.84 3.96
CA GLU A 779 54.85 11.86 4.87
C GLU A 779 54.88 13.27 4.28
N GLY A 780 54.21 13.51 3.11
CA GLY A 780 54.19 14.85 2.46
C GLY A 780 55.48 15.24 1.78
N LYS A 781 56.32 14.27 1.38
CA LYS A 781 57.57 14.44 0.60
C LYS A 781 58.62 15.32 1.29
N PRO A 782 59.02 14.98 2.54
CA PRO A 782 60.01 15.77 3.25
C PRO A 782 61.41 15.71 2.56
N GLU A 783 62.16 16.80 2.60
CA GLU A 783 63.56 16.85 2.17
C GLU A 783 64.46 16.18 3.20
N ALA A 784 65.55 15.55 2.72
CA ALA A 784 66.57 14.90 3.56
C ALA A 784 67.98 15.05 2.94
N ALA A 785 69.01 14.78 3.75
CA ALA A 785 70.37 14.72 3.26
C ALA A 785 70.54 13.48 2.34
N ALA A 786 71.44 13.57 1.36
CA ALA A 786 71.78 12.47 0.47
C ALA A 786 72.19 11.21 1.25
N SER A 787 71.68 10.09 0.81
CA SER A 787 72.02 8.77 1.37
C SER A 787 73.42 8.30 0.98
N PRO A 788 73.99 7.33 1.65
CA PRO A 788 75.24 6.72 1.29
C PRO A 788 75.18 5.84 0.05
N PHE A 789 73.99 5.67 -0.54
CA PHE A 789 73.76 4.72 -1.62
C PHE A 789 74.12 5.30 -2.98
N THR A 790 75.16 4.74 -3.61
CA THR A 790 75.70 5.23 -4.88
C THR A 790 74.90 4.81 -6.11
N ASP A 791 74.04 3.88 -5.94
CA ASP A 791 73.16 3.29 -6.98
C ASP A 791 71.72 3.93 -7.03
N SER A 792 71.44 4.93 -6.18
CA SER A 792 70.19 5.68 -6.25
C SER A 792 70.16 6.75 -7.33
N GLY A 793 71.36 7.26 -7.75
CA GLY A 793 71.52 8.19 -8.86
C GLY A 793 70.61 9.43 -8.82
N ASP A 794 70.47 10.14 -9.97
CA ASP A 794 69.51 11.23 -10.11
C ASP A 794 68.23 10.65 -10.81
N SER A 795 67.34 10.10 -10.01
CA SER A 795 66.11 9.43 -10.46
C SER A 795 64.88 9.91 -9.67
N TRP A 796 63.69 9.56 -10.13
CA TRP A 796 62.43 9.95 -9.52
C TRP A 796 62.27 9.44 -8.09
N TYR A 797 62.96 8.38 -7.69
CA TYR A 797 62.95 7.79 -6.32
C TYR A 797 64.03 8.32 -5.41
N THR A 798 65.09 9.05 -5.92
CA THR A 798 66.29 9.44 -5.17
C THR A 798 65.93 10.13 -3.85
N LYS A 799 65.12 11.18 -3.89
CA LYS A 799 64.67 11.90 -2.67
C LYS A 799 63.98 11.01 -1.67
N ALA A 800 63.19 10.06 -2.11
CA ALA A 800 62.48 9.12 -1.24
C ALA A 800 63.46 8.13 -0.58
N VAL A 801 64.47 7.67 -1.32
CA VAL A 801 65.57 6.82 -0.80
C VAL A 801 66.39 7.58 0.23
N ASP A 802 66.79 8.80 -0.08
CA ASP A 802 67.54 9.65 0.83
C ASP A 802 66.80 9.90 2.14
N TRP A 803 65.50 10.24 2.06
CA TRP A 803 64.65 10.41 3.24
C TRP A 803 64.52 9.12 4.06
N ALA A 804 64.25 8.02 3.41
CA ALA A 804 64.05 6.74 4.08
C ALA A 804 65.36 6.25 4.75
N ALA A 805 66.50 6.46 4.15
CA ALA A 805 67.81 6.18 4.70
C ALA A 805 68.16 7.07 5.92
N ALA A 806 67.95 8.39 5.79
CA ALA A 806 68.20 9.35 6.84
C ALA A 806 67.35 9.08 8.12
N ASN A 807 66.16 8.50 7.99
CA ASN A 807 65.29 8.15 9.09
C ASN A 807 65.34 6.66 9.51
N GLY A 808 66.34 5.92 9.00
CA GLY A 808 66.52 4.51 9.34
C GLY A 808 65.39 3.55 8.91
N ILE A 809 64.53 4.00 7.99
CA ILE A 809 63.41 3.21 7.47
C ILE A 809 63.92 2.12 6.53
N VAL A 810 64.97 2.41 5.77
CA VAL A 810 65.61 1.42 4.92
C VAL A 810 67.08 1.19 5.28
N ALA A 811 67.53 -0.01 5.06
CA ALA A 811 68.94 -0.37 5.03
C ALA A 811 69.27 -0.76 3.58
N GLY A 812 70.54 -0.51 3.16
CA GLY A 812 71.01 -1.01 1.89
C GLY A 812 71.08 -2.53 1.81
N THR A 813 71.28 -3.05 0.62
CA THR A 813 71.69 -4.44 0.39
C THR A 813 73.16 -4.61 0.68
N SER A 814 73.92 -3.47 0.66
CA SER A 814 75.23 -3.31 1.20
C SER A 814 75.40 -1.93 1.87
N ALA A 815 76.58 -1.58 2.33
CA ALA A 815 76.87 -0.28 2.92
C ALA A 815 76.66 0.90 1.92
N THR A 816 76.80 0.69 0.61
CA THR A 816 76.78 1.69 -0.42
C THR A 816 75.76 1.41 -1.54
N THR A 817 74.99 0.37 -1.42
CA THR A 817 73.94 -0.04 -2.43
C THR A 817 72.59 -0.23 -1.82
N PHE A 818 71.54 0.33 -2.48
CA PHE A 818 70.15 0.17 -2.07
C PHE A 818 69.36 -0.75 -3.01
N GLU A 819 69.77 -0.90 -4.25
CA GLU A 819 69.09 -1.67 -5.30
C GLU A 819 67.65 -1.17 -5.57
N PRO A 820 67.45 0.12 -5.92
CA PRO A 820 66.09 0.70 -6.00
C PRO A 820 65.23 0.06 -7.07
N ASN A 821 65.80 -0.51 -8.13
CA ASN A 821 65.10 -1.16 -9.23
C ASN A 821 64.87 -2.67 -8.99
N ALA A 822 65.43 -3.26 -7.93
CA ALA A 822 65.18 -4.66 -7.57
C ALA A 822 63.75 -4.82 -7.06
N THR A 823 63.15 -5.94 -7.37
CA THR A 823 61.83 -6.34 -6.81
C THR A 823 61.86 -6.38 -5.31
N VAL A 824 60.93 -5.74 -4.63
CA VAL A 824 60.81 -5.83 -3.15
C VAL A 824 60.15 -7.14 -2.78
N THR A 825 60.82 -7.96 -1.98
CA THR A 825 60.18 -9.20 -1.46
C THR A 825 59.23 -8.90 -0.30
N ARG A 826 58.34 -9.87 -0.02
CA ARG A 826 57.35 -9.68 1.07
C ARG A 826 58.00 -9.52 2.44
N GLU A 827 59.09 -10.23 2.74
CA GLU A 827 59.83 -10.01 3.98
C GLU A 827 60.58 -8.70 4.04
N GLN A 828 61.15 -8.21 2.90
CA GLN A 828 61.78 -6.90 2.80
C GLN A 828 60.73 -5.79 3.04
N MET A 829 59.53 -5.94 2.49
CA MET A 829 58.45 -5.03 2.74
C MET A 829 58.02 -5.00 4.20
N ALA A 830 57.87 -6.19 4.84
CA ALA A 830 57.62 -6.25 6.28
C ALA A 830 58.66 -5.51 7.08
N ALA A 831 59.98 -5.71 6.75
CA ALA A 831 61.09 -5.07 7.45
C ALA A 831 61.09 -3.53 7.28
N ILE A 832 60.73 -3.02 6.06
CA ILE A 832 60.61 -1.60 5.79
C ILE A 832 59.43 -1.00 6.57
N LEU A 833 58.23 -1.65 6.55
CA LEU A 833 57.05 -1.21 7.30
C LEU A 833 57.27 -1.24 8.80
N PHE A 834 57.93 -2.26 9.32
CA PHE A 834 58.26 -2.36 10.74
C PHE A 834 59.19 -1.19 11.21
N ARG A 835 60.22 -0.87 10.43
CA ARG A 835 61.08 0.31 10.71
C ARG A 835 60.31 1.61 10.56
N TYR A 836 59.46 1.72 9.56
CA TYR A 836 58.61 2.90 9.40
C TYR A 836 57.61 3.06 10.56
N ALA A 837 57.02 1.98 11.07
CA ALA A 837 56.18 1.99 12.26
C ALA A 837 56.93 2.49 13.51
N ASN A 838 58.19 2.02 13.68
CA ASN A 838 59.06 2.50 14.76
C ASN A 838 59.44 3.99 14.59
N PHE A 839 59.70 4.45 13.36
CA PHE A 839 59.93 5.85 13.05
C PHE A 839 58.68 6.71 13.44
N LYS A 840 57.50 6.21 13.20
CA LYS A 840 56.21 6.86 13.59
C LYS A 840 55.88 6.68 15.07
N LYS A 841 56.67 5.92 15.83
CA LYS A 841 56.45 5.57 17.26
C LYS A 841 55.12 4.83 17.49
N LEU A 842 54.73 4.01 16.51
CA LEU A 842 53.58 3.13 16.61
C LEU A 842 53.92 1.91 17.46
N ASP A 843 52.90 1.21 18.01
CA ASP A 843 53.12 -0.02 18.74
C ASP A 843 53.58 -1.17 17.81
N THR A 844 54.80 -1.61 18.02
CA THR A 844 55.43 -2.69 17.28
C THR A 844 55.71 -3.91 18.16
N SER A 845 55.04 -4.05 19.32
CA SER A 845 55.28 -5.10 20.33
C SER A 845 54.58 -6.43 19.99
N ALA A 846 53.49 -6.39 19.20
CA ALA A 846 52.73 -7.61 18.81
C ALA A 846 53.60 -8.64 18.11
N ARG A 847 53.46 -9.92 18.43
CA ARG A 847 54.14 -11.05 17.77
C ARG A 847 53.20 -12.19 17.52
N ALA A 848 53.21 -12.73 16.31
CA ALA A 848 52.53 -13.97 15.94
C ALA A 848 53.51 -15.15 15.92
N ASP A 849 53.04 -16.34 16.22
CA ASP A 849 53.77 -17.56 15.98
C ASP A 849 53.69 -17.92 14.48
N LEU A 850 54.80 -17.74 13.77
CA LEU A 850 54.89 -18.02 12.35
C LEU A 850 54.95 -19.52 12.02
N THR A 851 55.21 -20.42 13.02
CA THR A 851 55.33 -21.86 12.80
C THR A 851 54.04 -22.50 12.27
N ALA A 852 52.91 -21.80 12.40
CA ALA A 852 51.65 -22.18 11.78
C ALA A 852 51.69 -22.16 10.22
N PHE A 853 52.67 -21.49 9.63
CA PHE A 853 52.84 -21.46 8.17
C PHE A 853 53.90 -22.49 7.73
N PRO A 854 53.62 -23.31 6.70
CA PRO A 854 54.52 -24.40 6.30
C PRO A 854 55.87 -23.92 5.76
N ASP A 855 55.97 -22.64 5.38
CA ASP A 855 57.16 -21.99 4.85
C ASP A 855 57.82 -20.99 5.82
N ALA A 856 57.47 -21.04 7.12
CA ALA A 856 58.02 -20.12 8.13
C ALA A 856 59.55 -20.19 8.20
N GLY A 857 60.14 -21.37 7.98
CA GLY A 857 61.60 -21.55 7.94
C GLY A 857 62.30 -20.86 6.76
N SER A 858 61.56 -20.34 5.76
CA SER A 858 62.10 -19.60 4.66
C SER A 858 62.25 -18.10 4.94
N VAL A 859 61.76 -17.62 6.12
CA VAL A 859 61.92 -16.21 6.55
C VAL A 859 63.38 -15.96 6.94
N SER A 860 63.99 -14.99 6.33
CA SER A 860 65.37 -14.62 6.68
C SER A 860 65.47 -14.07 8.09
N ALA A 861 66.57 -14.36 8.79
CA ALA A 861 66.79 -13.98 10.18
C ALA A 861 66.59 -12.48 10.47
N TYR A 862 66.96 -11.59 9.52
CA TYR A 862 66.76 -10.14 9.66
C TYR A 862 65.28 -9.69 9.61
N ALA A 863 64.41 -10.54 9.06
CA ALA A 863 63.01 -10.21 8.83
C ALA A 863 62.03 -10.91 9.78
N THR A 864 62.54 -11.84 10.62
CA THR A 864 61.71 -12.66 11.50
C THR A 864 60.82 -11.83 12.41
N ASP A 865 61.37 -10.83 13.13
CA ASP A 865 60.62 -9.94 14.01
C ASP A 865 59.58 -9.10 13.25
N ALA A 866 59.98 -8.58 12.08
CA ALA A 866 59.11 -7.78 11.25
C ALA A 866 57.93 -8.60 10.67
N MET A 867 58.20 -9.81 10.21
CA MET A 867 57.16 -10.71 9.66
C MET A 867 56.20 -11.17 10.78
N SER A 868 56.75 -11.49 11.98
CA SER A 868 55.94 -11.84 13.14
C SER A 868 55.04 -10.70 13.58
N TRP A 869 55.57 -9.49 13.67
CA TRP A 869 54.78 -8.27 13.93
C TRP A 869 53.74 -8.00 12.84
N ALA A 870 54.12 -8.03 11.58
CA ALA A 870 53.21 -7.74 10.47
C ALA A 870 52.05 -8.75 10.37
N ASN A 871 52.31 -10.02 10.72
CA ASN A 871 51.27 -11.05 10.81
C ASN A 871 50.38 -10.85 12.02
N ALA A 872 50.92 -10.62 13.21
CA ALA A 872 50.18 -10.33 14.43
C ALA A 872 49.24 -9.13 14.30
N SER A 873 49.73 -8.08 13.63
CA SER A 873 48.95 -6.84 13.33
C SER A 873 48.01 -7.02 12.15
N GLY A 874 47.95 -8.19 11.52
CA GLY A 874 47.05 -8.46 10.37
C GLY A 874 47.36 -7.65 9.11
N ILE A 875 48.62 -7.16 8.98
CA ILE A 875 49.11 -6.43 7.80
C ILE A 875 49.46 -7.43 6.70
N ILE A 876 50.20 -8.48 7.04
CA ILE A 876 50.57 -9.59 6.15
C ILE A 876 49.88 -10.86 6.65
N VAL A 877 48.80 -11.25 5.96
CA VAL A 877 47.99 -12.41 6.37
C VAL A 877 48.36 -13.73 5.65
N GLY A 878 49.39 -13.69 4.81
CA GLY A 878 49.76 -14.81 3.96
C GLY A 878 49.07 -14.83 2.60
N SER A 879 49.44 -15.82 1.78
CA SER A 879 48.86 -16.10 0.47
C SER A 879 48.72 -17.61 0.31
N ASN A 880 47.50 -18.10 0.05
CA ASN A 880 47.19 -19.54 -0.06
C ASN A 880 47.75 -20.37 1.14
N GLY A 881 47.64 -19.87 2.38
CA GLY A 881 48.11 -20.52 3.60
C GLY A 881 49.61 -20.52 3.77
N LYS A 882 50.40 -19.72 3.02
CA LYS A 882 51.85 -19.57 3.10
C LYS A 882 52.22 -18.11 3.32
N LEU A 883 53.38 -17.83 3.92
CA LEU A 883 53.97 -16.49 4.05
C LEU A 883 54.59 -16.00 2.74
N VAL A 884 55.17 -16.88 1.96
CA VAL A 884 55.95 -16.65 0.74
C VAL A 884 56.93 -15.46 0.86
N PRO A 885 57.86 -15.51 1.86
CA PRO A 885 58.64 -14.36 2.27
C PRO A 885 59.57 -13.82 1.18
N GLN A 886 60.12 -14.72 0.33
CA GLN A 886 61.07 -14.41 -0.71
C GLN A 886 60.43 -13.98 -2.03
N ASP A 887 59.12 -14.13 -2.17
CA ASP A 887 58.42 -13.76 -3.40
C ASP A 887 58.26 -12.23 -3.51
N GLY A 888 58.36 -11.73 -4.71
CA GLY A 888 58.09 -10.32 -5.05
C GLY A 888 56.62 -9.98 -4.79
N ALA A 889 56.37 -8.85 -4.17
CA ALA A 889 54.99 -8.38 -3.98
C ALA A 889 54.52 -7.62 -5.23
N SER A 890 53.31 -7.98 -5.71
CA SER A 890 52.67 -7.22 -6.82
C SER A 890 52.11 -5.88 -6.34
N ARG A 891 51.85 -4.96 -7.26
CA ARG A 891 51.31 -3.62 -6.94
C ARG A 891 49.95 -3.74 -6.21
N ALA A 892 49.12 -4.66 -6.62
CA ALA A 892 47.86 -4.94 -5.92
C ALA A 892 48.08 -5.45 -4.49
N GLN A 893 49.04 -6.39 -4.29
CA GLN A 893 49.35 -6.87 -2.93
C GLN A 893 49.95 -5.77 -2.05
N VAL A 894 50.78 -4.88 -2.61
CA VAL A 894 51.33 -3.75 -1.84
C VAL A 894 50.24 -2.74 -1.49
N ALA A 895 49.30 -2.46 -2.40
CA ALA A 895 48.15 -1.59 -2.10
C ALA A 895 47.36 -2.13 -0.92
N ALA A 896 47.05 -3.46 -0.91
CA ALA A 896 46.32 -4.10 0.17
C ALA A 896 47.07 -4.11 1.49
N ILE A 897 48.40 -4.33 1.46
CA ILE A 897 49.23 -4.30 2.65
C ILE A 897 49.31 -2.89 3.24
N LEU A 898 49.51 -1.87 2.40
CA LEU A 898 49.54 -0.48 2.85
C LEU A 898 48.22 0.01 3.37
N HIS A 899 47.08 -0.36 2.73
CA HIS A 899 45.76 -0.03 3.23
C HIS A 899 45.57 -0.61 4.67
N ARG A 900 45.85 -1.90 4.86
CA ARG A 900 45.78 -2.55 6.20
C ARG A 900 46.71 -1.92 7.21
N PHE A 901 47.95 -1.58 6.81
CA PHE A 901 48.89 -0.91 7.68
C PHE A 901 48.37 0.47 8.14
N ILE A 902 47.85 1.26 7.24
CA ILE A 902 47.30 2.59 7.54
C ILE A 902 46.10 2.49 8.50
N GLU A 903 45.12 1.62 8.17
CA GLU A 903 43.88 1.52 8.95
C GLU A 903 44.07 0.84 10.32
N LYS A 904 45.07 -0.05 10.47
CA LYS A 904 45.26 -0.83 11.73
C LYS A 904 46.34 -0.29 12.64
N CYS A 905 47.30 0.45 12.08
CA CYS A 905 48.47 0.88 12.86
C CYS A 905 48.56 2.41 12.98
N ILE A 906 48.04 3.17 12.01
CA ILE A 906 48.10 4.65 12.05
C ILE A 906 46.82 5.21 12.65
N PHE A 907 45.71 4.63 12.35
CA PHE A 907 44.37 5.03 12.82
C PHE A 907 43.71 3.96 13.69
#